data_057c6376ee198ff3d6a082c892b08a40
#
_entry.id   057c6376ee198ff3d6a082c892b08a40
#
_cell.length_a   1.000
_cell.length_b   1.000
_cell.length_c   1.000
_cell.angle_alpha   90.00
_cell.angle_beta   90.00
_cell.angle_gamma   90.00
#
_symmetry.space_group_name_H-M   'P 1'
#
loop_
_entity.id
_entity.type
_entity.pdbx_description
1 polymer ?
#
loop_
_entity_poly.entity_id
_entity_poly.type
_entity_poly.pdbx_seq_one_letter_code
_entity_poly.pdbx_strand_id
1 'polypeptide(L)'
;MYKKSHILFIICGLIMSLLTVSYINNTAYAEEKTEQHGPEVTDYFTIIDEDGNSEIVQFEDIDQDDTEIESLTKEFQLIKTVDGKSEILSTYDTLEEANSAKEDIEESIPATFHLRKSRSITTEGVTSYSVEETVKEITYGVVYLHSESSDGHSYLTYSNVSNPGYDGYTTGSYAKDAAYIGTVDGKIRAMQSGVVMDFNVEDVDILEYTDASISHYYIENGYLYHRFYYGSSGNSNKYRVGYALSYMSEGKKYYSYDGHYFYSDYPTMIKDYQSDIRSHAVNSQQPYYNYYQYLSHRSTTSLTAVQLDDIVNDQVGSSSSKMKELGNEFIAHQNAYGANALLMFGVAGNESAWGTSKIANDKNNLFGHGAVDSNPYYGANGYEKPADSVKYHAEYYISKGYLDVEDWRYNGGHLGDKLSGINVRYASDPYWGEKAASIYYYYYSYTSSYADYSRYNIGIINGIQSNYKLYKEPDYSSNIIHILGTKTNGIASPRTCQLPVVILAAVTDSSGNKWYKIQSDTALNESRTDTVYTNQYNFDRDYVYIPAKDVTIVSSLSSQSILDLLMLKVSDGYITGFQIGTSVDSLITQISELNNNALVTVKDSSGKTITQGVISTGMTMSLTANGIQSQYTFVIRGDINGDGKISALDYVKVRNFLDKKNTLTPAQNRAADTNNDNKVSAVDYVKVRNHLDKKSTITQ
;
A
#
# COMPACT_ATOMS: atom_id res chain seq x y z
N MET A 1 11.98 37.53 0.35
CA MET A 1 11.86 37.54 1.81
C MET A 1 10.67 36.67 2.20
N TYR A 2 10.70 35.43 1.73
CA TYR A 2 9.71 34.37 2.02
C TYR A 2 10.47 33.06 2.14
N LYS A 3 11.21 32.91 3.20
CA LYS A 3 11.90 31.68 3.56
C LYS A 3 11.93 31.63 5.08
N LYS A 4 10.85 31.15 5.70
CA LYS A 4 10.87 30.73 7.11
C LYS A 4 9.46 30.39 7.64
N SER A 5 8.63 29.68 6.91
CA SER A 5 7.39 29.18 7.52
C SER A 5 6.97 27.79 7.09
N HIS A 6 7.89 26.99 6.56
CA HIS A 6 7.56 25.68 6.02
C HIS A 6 8.29 24.53 6.71
N ILE A 7 8.89 24.76 7.84
CA ILE A 7 9.64 23.73 8.55
C ILE A 7 9.09 23.68 9.95
N LEU A 8 8.04 22.92 10.16
CA LEU A 8 7.73 22.28 11.42
C LEU A 8 6.65 21.23 11.20
N PHE A 9 7.04 20.07 10.71
CA PHE A 9 6.17 18.90 10.70
C PHE A 9 7.00 17.71 11.05
N ILE A 10 7.02 17.44 12.31
CA ILE A 10 7.64 16.29 12.90
C ILE A 10 6.58 15.26 13.07
N ILE A 11 6.87 14.09 12.58
CA ILE A 11 5.95 13.00 12.69
C ILE A 11 6.75 11.77 13.06
N CYS A 12 6.60 11.32 14.27
CA CYS A 12 7.06 10.02 14.67
C CYS A 12 6.23 8.92 14.07
N GLY A 13 6.85 7.86 13.64
CA GLY A 13 6.15 6.69 13.18
C GLY A 13 5.19 6.16 14.24
N LEU A 14 4.04 5.77 13.86
CA LEU A 14 2.99 5.07 14.60
C LEU A 14 2.22 5.83 15.68
N ILE A 15 2.75 6.87 16.30
CA ILE A 15 1.95 7.81 17.08
C ILE A 15 2.16 9.19 16.49
N MET A 16 1.22 9.63 15.71
CA MET A 16 1.45 10.70 14.79
C MET A 16 0.85 11.99 15.25
N SER A 17 1.66 12.98 15.23
CA SER A 17 1.19 14.35 15.26
C SER A 17 1.18 14.91 13.85
N LEU A 18 0.06 15.38 13.44
CA LEU A 18 -0.03 16.30 12.32
C LEU A 18 0.06 17.72 12.86
N LEU A 19 1.13 18.38 12.52
CA LEU A 19 1.18 19.81 12.66
C LEU A 19 0.25 20.43 11.63
N THR A 20 -0.96 20.69 12.01
CA THR A 20 -1.82 21.61 11.28
C THR A 20 -1.49 23.04 11.70
N VAL A 21 -0.76 23.74 10.87
CA VAL A 21 -0.89 25.19 10.85
C VAL A 21 -2.19 25.48 10.10
N SER A 22 -3.30 25.33 10.75
CA SER A 22 -4.54 25.87 10.30
C SER A 22 -4.67 27.28 10.84
N TYR A 23 -4.57 28.23 9.94
CA TYR A 23 -5.31 29.47 10.11
C TYR A 23 -6.79 29.14 9.89
N ILE A 24 -7.42 28.61 10.89
CA ILE A 24 -8.88 28.60 11.01
C ILE A 24 -9.15 29.12 12.42
N ASN A 25 -9.86 30.23 12.47
CA ASN A 25 -10.53 30.66 13.69
C ASN A 25 -11.38 29.51 14.20
N ASN A 26 -10.89 28.79 15.15
CA ASN A 26 -11.68 27.88 15.95
C ASN A 26 -11.69 28.39 17.37
N THR A 27 -12.77 29.04 17.69
CA THR A 27 -13.29 29.09 19.05
C THR A 27 -13.72 27.66 19.40
N ALA A 28 -12.86 26.92 20.02
CA ALA A 28 -13.23 25.69 20.70
C ALA A 28 -12.27 25.48 21.88
N TYR A 29 -12.80 25.82 23.04
CA TYR A 29 -12.44 25.36 24.38
C TYR A 29 -10.95 25.24 24.71
N ALA A 30 -10.37 26.37 25.14
CA ALA A 30 -9.18 26.38 25.96
C ALA A 30 -9.64 26.40 27.43
N GLU A 31 -9.52 25.31 28.14
CA GLU A 31 -9.46 25.30 29.59
C GLU A 31 -8.03 25.54 30.09
N GLU A 32 -7.93 26.32 31.15
CA GLU A 32 -6.69 26.79 31.75
C GLU A 32 -5.77 25.64 32.22
N LYS A 33 -4.50 25.80 31.96
CA LYS A 33 -3.42 24.90 32.37
C LYS A 33 -3.18 24.97 33.88
N THR A 34 -3.26 23.81 34.53
CA THR A 34 -2.47 23.56 35.75
C THR A 34 -1.35 22.58 35.39
N GLU A 35 -0.12 23.02 35.57
CA GLU A 35 1.08 22.19 35.40
C GLU A 35 1.05 21.01 36.37
N GLN A 36 0.86 19.80 35.85
CA GLN A 36 1.25 18.57 36.53
C GLN A 36 2.14 17.78 35.58
N HIS A 37 3.36 17.48 36.06
CA HIS A 37 4.22 16.54 35.40
C HIS A 37 3.54 15.16 35.37
N GLY A 38 3.10 14.74 34.20
CA GLY A 38 2.62 13.37 33.94
C GLY A 38 3.79 12.43 33.68
N PRO A 39 3.59 11.12 33.77
CA PRO A 39 4.62 10.12 33.44
C PRO A 39 4.98 10.22 31.95
N GLU A 40 6.24 9.96 31.65
CA GLU A 40 6.78 9.86 30.31
C GLU A 40 5.95 8.90 29.45
N VAL A 41 5.62 9.33 28.25
CA VAL A 41 4.87 8.52 27.28
C VAL A 41 5.89 7.79 26.42
N THR A 42 5.96 6.49 26.58
CA THR A 42 6.78 5.62 25.72
C THR A 42 6.00 5.30 24.44
N ASP A 43 6.67 5.42 23.30
CA ASP A 43 6.14 4.99 22.01
C ASP A 43 5.99 3.46 22.01
N TYR A 44 4.86 2.99 21.51
CA TYR A 44 4.62 1.56 21.36
C TYR A 44 3.83 1.29 20.09
N PHE A 45 4.00 0.10 19.54
CA PHE A 45 3.19 -0.41 18.45
C PHE A 45 2.80 -1.86 18.69
N THR A 46 1.74 -2.28 18.04
CA THR A 46 1.24 -3.64 18.20
C THR A 46 1.89 -4.55 17.15
N ILE A 47 2.58 -5.58 17.61
CA ILE A 47 3.00 -6.71 16.77
C ILE A 47 1.95 -7.80 16.92
N ILE A 48 1.47 -8.31 15.79
CA ILE A 48 0.58 -9.48 15.78
C ILE A 48 1.41 -10.67 15.31
N ASP A 49 1.48 -11.73 16.14
CA ASP A 49 2.22 -12.93 15.79
C ASP A 49 1.48 -13.82 14.79
N GLU A 50 2.11 -14.91 14.38
CA GLU A 50 1.58 -15.84 13.38
C GLU A 50 0.33 -16.59 13.85
N ASP A 51 0.05 -16.61 15.15
CA ASP A 51 -1.14 -17.21 15.76
C ASP A 51 -2.26 -16.18 15.96
N GLY A 52 -2.02 -14.90 15.61
CA GLY A 52 -2.99 -13.80 15.75
C GLY A 52 -2.99 -13.16 17.14
N ASN A 53 -2.00 -13.47 18.00
CA ASN A 53 -1.86 -12.80 19.28
C ASN A 53 -1.22 -11.43 19.06
N SER A 54 -1.73 -10.41 19.73
CA SER A 54 -1.16 -9.06 19.67
C SER A 54 -0.21 -8.86 20.85
N GLU A 55 1.01 -8.41 20.55
CA GLU A 55 1.98 -7.94 21.52
C GLU A 55 2.17 -6.44 21.36
N ILE A 56 2.04 -5.70 22.46
CA ILE A 56 2.34 -4.26 22.49
C ILE A 56 3.83 -4.14 22.79
N VAL A 57 4.58 -3.66 21.80
CA VAL A 57 6.00 -3.37 21.98
C VAL A 57 6.12 -1.90 22.36
N GLN A 58 6.57 -1.66 23.58
CA GLN A 58 7.03 -0.36 24.01
C GLN A 58 8.46 -0.16 23.51
N PHE A 59 8.72 0.97 22.88
CA PHE A 59 10.07 1.45 22.76
C PHE A 59 10.46 1.99 24.15
N GLU A 60 11.26 1.24 24.88
CA GLU A 60 11.97 1.82 26.01
C GLU A 60 12.87 2.92 25.44
N ASP A 61 12.92 4.06 26.11
CA ASP A 61 13.94 5.07 25.84
C ASP A 61 15.28 4.34 25.79
N ILE A 62 15.85 4.26 24.60
CA ILE A 62 17.22 3.79 24.45
C ILE A 62 18.03 4.92 25.08
N ASP A 63 18.46 4.69 26.31
CA ASP A 63 19.46 5.52 26.93
C ASP A 63 20.54 5.78 25.87
N GLN A 64 20.80 7.06 25.64
CA GLN A 64 21.95 7.51 24.88
C GLN A 64 23.20 7.07 25.63
N ASP A 65 23.52 5.79 25.56
CA ASP A 65 24.86 5.34 25.86
C ASP A 65 25.60 5.39 24.53
N ASP A 66 26.43 6.42 24.41
CA ASP A 66 27.48 6.57 23.43
C ASP A 66 28.38 5.33 23.42
N THR A 67 27.88 4.26 22.80
CA THR A 67 28.76 3.21 22.32
C THR A 67 29.04 3.55 20.87
N GLU A 68 30.26 4.04 20.67
CA GLU A 68 30.95 4.21 19.40
C GLU A 68 30.42 3.19 18.36
N ILE A 69 29.60 3.69 17.46
CA ILE A 69 29.44 3.03 16.17
C ILE A 69 30.82 3.20 15.54
N GLU A 70 31.58 2.13 15.49
CA GLU A 70 32.80 2.09 14.67
C GLU A 70 32.41 2.65 13.31
N SER A 71 32.85 3.88 13.07
CA SER A 71 32.70 4.55 11.78
C SER A 71 33.37 3.64 10.77
N LEU A 72 32.57 2.95 9.96
CA LEU A 72 33.10 2.05 8.98
C LEU A 72 33.79 2.85 7.89
N THR A 73 35.04 3.00 8.13
CA THR A 73 36.15 2.80 7.24
C THR A 73 36.44 3.89 6.25
N LYS A 74 36.78 5.00 6.82
CA LYS A 74 37.82 5.77 6.19
C LYS A 74 39.13 5.32 6.81
N GLU A 75 39.86 4.42 6.14
CA GLU A 75 41.23 4.12 6.52
C GLU A 75 42.12 5.26 6.03
N PHE A 76 42.89 5.84 6.91
CA PHE A 76 43.87 6.83 6.54
C PHE A 76 45.16 6.10 6.19
N GLN A 77 45.72 6.38 5.03
CA GLN A 77 46.99 5.80 4.57
C GLN A 77 48.10 6.81 4.68
N LEU A 78 49.14 6.43 5.38
CA LEU A 78 50.38 7.19 5.36
C LEU A 78 51.19 6.77 4.14
N ILE A 79 51.38 7.69 3.20
CA ILE A 79 52.00 7.44 1.91
C ILE A 79 53.38 8.14 1.87
N LYS A 80 54.36 7.39 1.44
CA LYS A 80 55.68 7.89 1.11
C LYS A 80 55.82 8.01 -0.40
N THR A 81 56.22 9.17 -0.89
CA THR A 81 56.49 9.39 -2.31
C THR A 81 57.96 9.76 -2.52
N VAL A 82 58.65 8.99 -3.38
CA VAL A 82 60.01 9.24 -3.79
C VAL A 82 60.07 9.18 -5.30
N ASP A 83 60.62 10.20 -5.95
CA ASP A 83 60.75 10.27 -7.42
C ASP A 83 59.43 10.00 -8.17
N GLY A 84 58.31 10.50 -7.61
CA GLY A 84 56.97 10.34 -8.18
C GLY A 84 56.38 8.91 -8.06
N LYS A 85 57.00 8.04 -7.30
CA LYS A 85 56.46 6.70 -6.96
C LYS A 85 56.00 6.73 -5.50
N SER A 86 54.74 6.40 -5.30
CA SER A 86 54.08 6.36 -3.98
C SER A 86 54.05 4.94 -3.44
N GLU A 87 54.37 4.79 -2.16
CA GLU A 87 54.33 3.54 -1.39
C GLU A 87 53.53 3.77 -0.13
N ILE A 88 52.55 2.88 0.17
CA ILE A 88 51.79 2.94 1.40
C ILE A 88 52.66 2.38 2.54
N LEU A 89 52.93 3.16 3.56
CA LEU A 89 53.71 2.76 4.72
C LEU A 89 52.89 2.07 5.78
N SER A 90 51.70 2.61 6.07
CA SER A 90 50.77 2.09 7.09
C SER A 90 49.37 2.63 6.87
N THR A 91 48.40 1.96 7.46
CA THR A 91 46.99 2.37 7.49
C THR A 91 46.54 2.62 8.93
N TYR A 92 45.65 3.57 9.16
CA TYR A 92 45.20 3.98 10.48
C TYR A 92 43.69 4.19 10.46
N ASP A 93 43.01 3.95 11.59
CA ASP A 93 41.58 4.08 11.72
C ASP A 93 41.15 5.53 11.89
N THR A 94 42.03 6.41 12.32
CA THR A 94 41.75 7.85 12.52
C THR A 94 42.77 8.74 11.84
N LEU A 95 42.34 9.94 11.44
CA LEU A 95 43.21 10.99 10.91
C LEU A 95 44.28 11.44 11.92
N GLU A 96 43.91 11.46 13.22
CA GLU A 96 44.80 11.86 14.29
C GLU A 96 45.95 10.87 14.44
N GLU A 97 45.70 9.57 14.42
CA GLU A 97 46.73 8.52 14.44
C GLU A 97 47.65 8.58 13.21
N ALA A 98 47.08 8.76 12.03
CA ALA A 98 47.84 8.88 10.81
C ALA A 98 48.74 10.12 10.78
N ASN A 99 48.25 11.26 11.26
CA ASN A 99 49.05 12.50 11.38
C ASN A 99 50.11 12.40 12.46
N SER A 100 49.82 11.79 13.61
CA SER A 100 50.79 11.53 14.64
C SER A 100 51.94 10.65 14.13
N ALA A 101 51.63 9.59 13.44
CA ALA A 101 52.60 8.71 12.82
C ALA A 101 53.45 9.41 11.73
N LYS A 102 52.84 10.34 11.01
CA LYS A 102 53.53 11.19 10.02
C LYS A 102 54.54 12.12 10.72
N GLU A 103 54.10 12.78 11.80
CA GLU A 103 54.96 13.67 12.60
C GLU A 103 56.16 12.91 13.22
N ASP A 104 55.90 11.72 13.78
CA ASP A 104 56.96 10.85 14.34
C ASP A 104 58.02 10.45 13.31
N ILE A 105 57.61 10.21 12.08
CA ILE A 105 58.53 9.88 10.96
C ILE A 105 59.28 11.14 10.53
N GLU A 106 58.62 12.28 10.41
CA GLU A 106 59.24 13.55 10.01
C GLU A 106 60.22 14.05 11.05
N GLU A 107 59.94 13.86 12.36
CA GLU A 107 60.88 14.18 13.46
C GLU A 107 62.10 13.25 13.49
N SER A 108 61.97 12.02 12.99
CA SER A 108 63.07 11.05 12.94
C SER A 108 64.06 11.28 11.79
N ILE A 109 63.77 12.20 10.89
CA ILE A 109 64.62 12.52 9.73
C ILE A 109 65.62 13.61 10.17
N PRO A 110 66.96 13.41 9.97
CA PRO A 110 67.96 14.41 10.30
C PRO A 110 67.70 15.76 9.59
N ALA A 111 67.74 16.86 10.32
CA ALA A 111 67.34 18.24 9.94
C ALA A 111 68.15 18.88 8.81
N THR A 112 68.41 18.20 7.70
CA THR A 112 69.13 18.75 6.57
C THR A 112 68.27 18.99 5.30
N PHE A 113 66.96 18.79 5.38
CA PHE A 113 66.04 19.05 4.26
C PHE A 113 64.97 20.09 4.63
N HIS A 114 65.11 21.30 4.03
CA HIS A 114 64.09 22.33 4.17
C HIS A 114 62.89 22.02 3.30
N LEU A 115 61.75 21.72 3.93
CA LEU A 115 60.44 21.64 3.26
C LEU A 115 60.00 23.02 2.82
N ARG A 116 59.93 23.27 1.49
CA ARG A 116 59.27 24.43 0.91
C ARG A 116 57.84 24.06 0.55
N LYS A 117 56.88 24.83 1.09
CA LYS A 117 55.46 24.78 0.68
C LYS A 117 55.29 24.82 -0.84
N SER A 118 54.59 23.83 -1.35
CA SER A 118 53.99 23.64 -2.64
C SER A 118 54.13 24.68 -3.74
N ARG A 119 54.87 24.34 -4.77
CA ARG A 119 54.56 24.52 -6.18
C ARG A 119 55.15 23.34 -6.91
N SER A 120 54.35 22.72 -7.81
CA SER A 120 54.78 21.57 -8.59
C SER A 120 56.06 21.89 -9.35
N ILE A 121 57.17 21.33 -8.91
CA ILE A 121 58.41 21.21 -9.68
C ILE A 121 58.87 19.78 -9.44
N THR A 122 58.86 18.96 -10.46
CA THR A 122 59.51 17.64 -10.50
C THR A 122 61.00 17.86 -10.32
N THR A 123 61.50 17.56 -9.14
CA THR A 123 62.95 17.40 -8.89
C THR A 123 63.16 15.99 -8.39
N GLU A 124 64.08 15.27 -9.08
CA GLU A 124 64.49 13.93 -8.69
C GLU A 124 65.00 13.90 -7.24
N GLY A 125 64.54 12.90 -6.46
CA GLY A 125 65.06 12.64 -5.12
C GLY A 125 64.29 13.26 -3.95
N VAL A 126 63.16 13.89 -4.14
CA VAL A 126 62.36 14.46 -3.01
C VAL A 126 61.49 13.37 -2.41
N THR A 127 61.73 13.05 -1.14
CA THR A 127 60.82 12.23 -0.32
C THR A 127 59.77 13.11 0.32
N SER A 128 58.50 12.84 0.05
CA SER A 128 57.39 13.48 0.74
C SER A 128 56.53 12.43 1.45
N TYR A 129 55.89 12.84 2.52
CA TYR A 129 54.90 12.03 3.22
C TYR A 129 53.56 12.74 3.16
N SER A 130 52.56 12.01 2.83
CA SER A 130 51.16 12.49 2.80
C SER A 130 50.27 11.53 3.53
N VAL A 131 49.24 12.04 4.16
CA VAL A 131 48.14 11.24 4.68
C VAL A 131 47.00 11.43 3.68
N GLU A 132 46.55 10.37 3.11
CA GLU A 132 45.41 10.35 2.20
C GLU A 132 44.29 9.50 2.81
N GLU A 133 43.09 10.03 2.73
CA GLU A 133 41.90 9.29 3.09
C GLU A 133 41.56 8.31 1.94
N THR A 134 41.66 7.03 2.22
CA THR A 134 41.19 6.03 1.26
C THR A 134 39.72 5.79 1.46
N VAL A 135 38.92 6.33 0.57
CA VAL A 135 37.55 5.89 0.43
C VAL A 135 37.62 4.48 -0.17
N LYS A 136 37.33 3.45 0.62
CA LYS A 136 37.10 2.10 0.11
C LYS A 136 36.02 2.25 -0.96
N GLU A 137 36.32 1.90 -2.19
CA GLU A 137 35.34 1.97 -3.28
C GLU A 137 34.22 0.97 -2.97
N ILE A 138 33.11 1.46 -2.44
CA ILE A 138 31.95 0.65 -2.11
C ILE A 138 31.20 0.37 -3.42
N THR A 139 31.24 -0.87 -3.84
CA THR A 139 30.63 -1.29 -5.12
C THR A 139 29.16 -1.62 -4.96
N TYR A 140 28.76 -2.21 -3.84
CA TYR A 140 27.38 -2.63 -3.54
C TYR A 140 26.96 -2.15 -2.16
N GLY A 141 26.82 -0.82 -2.05
CA GLY A 141 26.61 -0.17 -0.77
C GLY A 141 25.19 -0.32 -0.25
N VAL A 142 25.10 -0.34 1.08
CA VAL A 142 23.89 -0.12 1.85
C VAL A 142 24.05 1.22 2.55
N VAL A 143 23.07 2.10 2.42
CA VAL A 143 23.01 3.35 3.17
C VAL A 143 22.29 3.08 4.48
N TYR A 144 22.92 3.38 5.61
CA TYR A 144 22.27 3.41 6.90
C TYR A 144 21.85 4.83 7.23
N LEU A 145 20.56 5.02 7.44
CA LEU A 145 19.96 6.29 7.82
C LEU A 145 20.09 6.50 9.33
N HIS A 146 20.55 7.66 9.75
CA HIS A 146 20.57 8.02 11.16
C HIS A 146 19.14 8.19 11.69
N SER A 147 18.96 8.00 12.99
CA SER A 147 17.67 8.24 13.67
C SER A 147 17.43 9.73 13.91
N GLU A 148 18.50 10.51 13.96
CA GLU A 148 18.51 11.95 14.17
C GLU A 148 19.39 12.59 13.09
N SER A 149 18.98 13.76 12.59
CA SER A 149 19.77 14.49 11.61
C SER A 149 20.90 15.28 12.28
N SER A 150 21.93 15.64 11.52
CA SER A 150 23.08 16.43 11.97
C SER A 150 22.70 17.80 12.54
N ASP A 151 21.50 18.31 12.28
CA ASP A 151 20.94 19.54 12.85
C ASP A 151 19.95 19.29 14.02
N GLY A 152 19.88 18.05 14.55
CA GLY A 152 19.17 17.69 15.77
C GLY A 152 17.66 17.46 15.61
N HIS A 153 17.20 17.08 14.42
CA HIS A 153 15.82 16.64 14.21
C HIS A 153 15.71 15.12 14.29
N SER A 154 14.63 14.60 14.86
CA SER A 154 14.32 13.17 14.93
C SER A 154 13.93 12.54 13.57
N TYR A 155 14.26 13.20 12.49
CA TYR A 155 14.04 12.76 11.12
C TYR A 155 15.12 13.36 10.20
N LEU A 156 15.33 12.71 9.06
CA LEU A 156 16.22 13.18 8.00
C LEU A 156 15.40 13.79 6.88
N THR A 157 15.81 14.93 6.35
CA THR A 157 15.23 15.48 5.11
C THR A 157 16.00 14.97 3.91
N TYR A 158 15.31 14.75 2.81
CA TYR A 158 15.91 14.37 1.54
C TYR A 158 15.37 15.18 0.38
N SER A 159 16.21 15.40 -0.64
CA SER A 159 15.74 15.89 -1.93
C SER A 159 15.18 14.72 -2.73
N ASN A 160 13.96 14.87 -3.24
CA ASN A 160 13.28 13.80 -3.99
C ASN A 160 13.72 13.82 -5.45
N VAL A 161 14.57 12.87 -5.83
CA VAL A 161 15.07 12.73 -7.20
C VAL A 161 13.98 12.17 -8.13
N SER A 162 13.14 11.26 -7.61
CA SER A 162 12.02 10.68 -8.36
C SER A 162 10.95 11.72 -8.73
N ASN A 163 10.78 12.76 -7.88
CA ASN A 163 9.81 13.82 -8.10
C ASN A 163 10.41 15.18 -7.67
N PRO A 164 11.26 15.81 -8.49
CA PRO A 164 11.99 17.04 -8.13
C PRO A 164 11.07 18.17 -7.68
N GLY A 165 11.47 18.86 -6.60
CA GLY A 165 10.69 19.91 -5.96
C GLY A 165 9.67 19.43 -4.91
N TYR A 166 9.64 18.14 -4.62
CA TYR A 166 8.80 17.48 -3.60
C TYR A 166 9.66 16.78 -2.55
N ASP A 167 10.52 17.55 -1.92
CA ASP A 167 11.36 17.08 -0.84
C ASP A 167 10.52 16.42 0.28
N GLY A 168 11.06 15.39 0.86
CA GLY A 168 10.41 14.59 1.89
C GLY A 168 11.28 14.43 3.13
N TYR A 169 10.83 13.56 4.00
CA TYR A 169 11.53 13.21 5.23
C TYR A 169 11.35 11.73 5.56
N THR A 170 12.32 11.15 6.26
CA THR A 170 12.38 9.74 6.69
C THR A 170 13.19 9.64 7.98
N THR A 171 13.31 8.46 8.58
CA THR A 171 14.18 8.23 9.74
C THR A 171 14.68 6.79 9.79
N GLY A 172 15.90 6.60 10.28
CA GLY A 172 16.48 5.28 10.57
C GLY A 172 15.88 4.57 11.79
N SER A 173 15.08 5.27 12.60
CA SER A 173 14.46 4.70 13.80
C SER A 173 13.51 3.54 13.50
N TYR A 174 12.88 3.52 12.33
CA TYR A 174 11.87 2.51 11.96
C TYR A 174 12.29 1.57 10.84
N ALA A 175 13.20 2.02 9.95
CA ALA A 175 13.84 1.22 8.92
C ALA A 175 15.13 1.93 8.51
N LYS A 176 16.28 1.38 8.92
CA LYS A 176 17.54 2.07 8.81
C LYS A 176 18.25 1.94 7.48
N ASP A 177 17.92 0.95 6.68
CA ASP A 177 18.68 0.62 5.47
C ASP A 177 17.98 1.10 4.19
N ALA A 178 18.79 1.58 3.24
CA ALA A 178 18.41 1.98 1.90
C ALA A 178 19.44 1.48 0.88
N ALA A 179 19.05 1.32 -0.38
CA ALA A 179 19.97 0.90 -1.43
C ALA A 179 20.86 2.07 -1.88
N TYR A 180 22.17 1.95 -1.77
CA TYR A 180 23.12 2.94 -2.27
C TYR A 180 23.15 2.93 -3.80
N ILE A 181 22.80 4.06 -4.42
CA ILE A 181 22.82 4.24 -5.89
C ILE A 181 24.10 4.94 -6.32
N GLY A 182 24.65 5.84 -5.52
CA GLY A 182 25.87 6.58 -5.81
C GLY A 182 25.98 7.88 -5.01
N THR A 183 27.06 8.62 -5.26
CA THR A 183 27.26 9.97 -4.74
C THR A 183 27.13 10.96 -5.89
N VAL A 184 26.25 11.95 -5.75
CA VAL A 184 25.96 12.94 -6.80
C VAL A 184 25.97 14.33 -6.17
N ASP A 185 26.79 15.24 -6.72
CA ASP A 185 26.92 16.63 -6.26
C ASP A 185 27.18 16.76 -4.73
N GLY A 186 27.98 15.83 -4.19
CA GLY A 186 28.34 15.80 -2.77
C GLY A 186 27.23 15.30 -1.83
N LYS A 187 26.17 14.69 -2.38
CA LYS A 187 25.09 14.05 -1.62
C LYS A 187 25.05 12.55 -1.86
N ILE A 188 24.58 11.81 -0.89
CA ILE A 188 24.42 10.37 -0.98
C ILE A 188 23.05 10.06 -1.59
N ARG A 189 23.07 9.43 -2.76
CA ARG A 189 21.88 8.99 -3.46
C ARG A 189 21.52 7.57 -3.09
N ALA A 190 20.29 7.37 -2.60
CA ALA A 190 19.80 6.06 -2.19
C ALA A 190 18.35 5.84 -2.62
N MET A 191 17.91 4.56 -2.68
CA MET A 191 16.51 4.20 -2.84
C MET A 191 15.96 3.61 -1.57
N GLN A 192 14.81 4.15 -1.10
CA GLN A 192 14.04 3.59 -0.01
C GLN A 192 12.55 3.88 -0.24
N SER A 193 11.69 2.89 0.02
CA SER A 193 10.22 3.05 -0.05
C SER A 193 9.73 3.72 -1.34
N GLY A 194 10.21 3.23 -2.49
CA GLY A 194 9.79 3.67 -3.82
C GLY A 194 10.43 4.97 -4.32
N VAL A 195 11.21 5.68 -3.51
CA VAL A 195 11.79 6.99 -3.85
C VAL A 195 13.30 6.92 -3.95
N VAL A 196 13.84 7.54 -5.00
CA VAL A 196 15.27 7.89 -5.07
C VAL A 196 15.48 9.21 -4.34
N MET A 197 16.31 9.17 -3.31
CA MET A 197 16.52 10.23 -2.33
C MET A 197 17.98 10.70 -2.34
N ASP A 198 18.22 12.00 -2.24
CA ASP A 198 19.55 12.56 -2.02
C ASP A 198 19.65 13.09 -0.58
N PHE A 199 20.52 12.49 0.22
CA PHE A 199 20.80 12.86 1.62
C PHE A 199 22.09 13.67 1.75
N ASN A 200 22.21 14.46 2.83
CA ASN A 200 23.50 14.99 3.23
C ASN A 200 24.41 13.86 3.71
N VAL A 201 25.72 14.01 3.53
CA VAL A 201 26.70 12.98 3.89
C VAL A 201 26.70 12.71 5.40
N GLU A 202 26.53 13.74 6.18
CA GLU A 202 26.53 13.71 7.66
C GLU A 202 25.27 13.05 8.27
N ASP A 203 24.26 12.75 7.50
CA ASP A 203 22.99 12.18 7.97
C ASP A 203 22.88 10.67 7.73
N VAL A 204 23.92 10.07 7.12
CA VAL A 204 23.90 8.66 6.71
C VAL A 204 25.28 8.03 6.74
N ASP A 205 25.34 6.72 6.93
CA ASP A 205 26.56 5.91 6.77
C ASP A 205 26.43 5.01 5.54
N ILE A 206 27.55 4.66 4.90
CA ILE A 206 27.58 3.73 3.77
C ILE A 206 28.41 2.51 4.15
N LEU A 207 27.80 1.32 4.07
CA LEU A 207 28.44 0.05 4.36
C LEU A 207 28.49 -0.80 3.10
N GLU A 208 29.49 -1.69 3.00
CA GLU A 208 29.41 -2.78 2.02
C GLU A 208 28.29 -3.75 2.41
N TYR A 209 27.53 -4.26 1.44
CA TYR A 209 26.36 -5.09 1.71
C TYR A 209 26.67 -6.37 2.50
N THR A 210 27.90 -6.87 2.45
CA THR A 210 28.37 -8.03 3.21
C THR A 210 28.45 -7.76 4.72
N ASP A 211 28.59 -6.50 5.10
CA ASP A 211 28.80 -6.06 6.47
C ASP A 211 27.52 -5.46 7.07
N ALA A 212 26.48 -5.31 6.26
CA ALA A 212 25.23 -4.68 6.62
C ALA A 212 24.12 -5.68 6.99
N SER A 213 23.28 -5.28 7.95
CA SER A 213 21.97 -5.92 8.15
C SER A 213 20.97 -5.32 7.16
N ILE A 214 20.42 -6.13 6.25
CA ILE A 214 19.62 -5.67 5.12
C ILE A 214 18.18 -6.14 5.27
N SER A 215 17.24 -5.20 5.20
CA SER A 215 15.81 -5.48 5.15
C SER A 215 15.47 -6.33 3.91
N HIS A 216 14.58 -7.30 4.08
CA HIS A 216 14.31 -8.26 3.02
C HIS A 216 12.93 -8.90 3.15
N TYR A 217 12.41 -9.32 2.01
CA TYR A 217 11.18 -10.09 1.90
C TYR A 217 11.46 -11.60 1.89
N TYR A 218 10.51 -12.38 2.38
CA TYR A 218 10.57 -13.84 2.32
C TYR A 218 9.18 -14.45 2.46
N ILE A 219 9.03 -15.69 2.02
CA ILE A 219 7.80 -16.47 2.20
C ILE A 219 7.93 -17.35 3.44
N GLU A 220 6.91 -17.33 4.29
CA GLU A 220 6.75 -18.18 5.46
C GLU A 220 5.28 -18.58 5.63
N ASN A 221 4.99 -19.88 5.76
CA ASN A 221 3.64 -20.40 5.96
C ASN A 221 2.56 -19.89 4.98
N GLY A 222 2.93 -19.70 3.71
CA GLY A 222 2.01 -19.24 2.67
C GLY A 222 1.77 -17.73 2.64
N TYR A 223 2.52 -16.95 3.38
CA TYR A 223 2.45 -15.49 3.41
C TYR A 223 3.78 -14.84 3.04
N LEU A 224 3.69 -13.64 2.49
CA LEU A 224 4.82 -12.77 2.24
C LEU A 224 5.07 -11.91 3.48
N TYR A 225 6.30 -11.97 3.99
CA TYR A 225 6.78 -11.13 5.08
C TYR A 225 7.83 -10.16 4.59
N HIS A 226 7.85 -8.96 5.20
CA HIS A 226 8.95 -8.01 5.11
C HIS A 226 9.59 -7.86 6.48
N ARG A 227 10.91 -8.11 6.57
CA ARG A 227 11.71 -7.91 7.76
C ARG A 227 12.45 -6.59 7.63
N PHE A 228 12.27 -5.71 8.59
CA PHE A 228 12.96 -4.42 8.70
C PHE A 228 14.02 -4.47 9.79
N TYR A 229 15.16 -3.85 9.53
CA TYR A 229 16.16 -3.54 10.55
C TYR A 229 16.06 -2.08 10.93
N TYR A 230 16.21 -1.76 12.23
CA TYR A 230 16.04 -0.41 12.75
C TYR A 230 16.99 -0.14 13.92
N GLY A 231 17.23 1.15 14.20
CA GLY A 231 18.14 1.62 15.27
C GLY A 231 19.57 1.15 15.08
N SER A 232 20.42 1.41 16.04
CA SER A 232 21.86 1.08 16.02
C SER A 232 22.15 -0.39 16.33
N SER A 233 21.31 -1.08 17.11
CA SER A 233 21.60 -2.38 17.73
C SER A 233 21.29 -3.62 16.87
N GLY A 234 20.95 -3.48 15.57
CA GLY A 234 20.61 -4.60 14.70
C GLY A 234 19.25 -5.26 15.03
N ASN A 235 18.40 -4.57 15.75
CA ASN A 235 17.02 -4.98 16.01
C ASN A 235 16.23 -5.13 14.72
N SER A 236 15.30 -6.05 14.68
CA SER A 236 14.45 -6.24 13.50
C SER A 236 13.04 -6.66 13.88
N ASN A 237 12.07 -6.19 13.10
CA ASN A 237 10.69 -6.62 13.14
C ASN A 237 10.28 -7.22 11.79
N LYS A 238 9.25 -8.09 11.80
CA LYS A 238 8.67 -8.65 10.57
C LYS A 238 7.17 -8.31 10.50
N TYR A 239 6.70 -8.03 9.31
CA TYR A 239 5.30 -7.75 9.05
C TYR A 239 4.80 -8.65 7.93
N ARG A 240 3.57 -9.17 8.07
CA ARG A 240 2.90 -9.91 7.00
C ARG A 240 2.35 -8.90 6.00
N VAL A 241 2.92 -8.85 4.81
CA VAL A 241 2.62 -7.82 3.81
C VAL A 241 1.90 -8.35 2.58
N GLY A 242 1.53 -9.62 2.58
CA GLY A 242 0.80 -10.24 1.48
C GLY A 242 0.67 -11.74 1.60
N TYR A 243 0.06 -12.34 0.59
CA TYR A 243 0.08 -13.79 0.37
C TYR A 243 1.35 -14.20 -0.36
N ALA A 244 1.70 -15.49 -0.25
CA ALA A 244 2.86 -16.06 -0.94
C ALA A 244 2.80 -15.80 -2.45
N LEU A 245 3.92 -15.35 -3.02
CA LEU A 245 4.05 -15.04 -4.42
C LEU A 245 4.66 -16.24 -5.17
N SER A 246 4.05 -16.65 -6.27
CA SER A 246 4.40 -17.88 -6.98
C SER A 246 5.83 -17.90 -7.54
N TYR A 247 6.46 -16.75 -7.72
CA TYR A 247 7.84 -16.60 -8.18
C TYR A 247 8.87 -16.54 -7.04
N MET A 248 8.43 -16.63 -5.78
CA MET A 248 9.30 -16.72 -4.61
C MET A 248 9.29 -18.13 -4.02
N SER A 249 10.43 -18.54 -3.47
CA SER A 249 10.56 -19.81 -2.75
C SER A 249 10.53 -19.58 -1.25
N GLU A 250 9.88 -20.48 -0.52
CA GLU A 250 9.80 -20.42 0.94
C GLU A 250 11.20 -20.42 1.59
N GLY A 251 11.37 -19.56 2.61
CA GLY A 251 12.60 -19.43 3.38
C GLY A 251 13.77 -18.73 2.67
N LYS A 252 13.63 -18.35 1.38
CA LYS A 252 14.64 -17.56 0.68
C LYS A 252 14.42 -16.06 0.89
N LYS A 253 15.54 -15.33 1.03
CA LYS A 253 15.52 -13.86 1.10
C LYS A 253 15.43 -13.26 -0.29
N TYR A 254 14.64 -12.19 -0.38
CA TYR A 254 14.52 -11.35 -1.58
C TYR A 254 14.63 -9.89 -1.18
N TYR A 255 15.36 -9.11 -1.97
CA TYR A 255 15.62 -7.70 -1.70
C TYR A 255 14.75 -6.81 -2.59
N SER A 256 14.22 -5.74 -2.03
CA SER A 256 13.48 -4.71 -2.74
C SER A 256 13.38 -3.46 -1.88
N TYR A 257 13.70 -2.29 -2.44
CA TYR A 257 13.47 -1.00 -1.78
C TYR A 257 12.40 -0.16 -2.48
N ASP A 258 11.89 -0.64 -3.63
CA ASP A 258 10.70 -0.06 -4.27
C ASP A 258 9.40 -0.79 -3.91
N GLY A 259 9.49 -1.95 -3.24
CA GLY A 259 8.33 -2.76 -2.84
C GLY A 259 7.64 -3.48 -4.00
N HIS A 260 8.10 -3.31 -5.24
CA HIS A 260 7.46 -3.80 -6.45
C HIS A 260 8.25 -4.87 -7.19
N TYR A 261 9.58 -4.74 -7.22
CA TYR A 261 10.47 -5.65 -7.92
C TYR A 261 11.42 -6.31 -6.95
N PHE A 262 11.44 -7.65 -6.96
CA PHE A 262 12.19 -8.46 -6.00
C PHE A 262 13.41 -9.11 -6.64
N TYR A 263 14.49 -9.14 -5.90
CA TYR A 263 15.77 -9.70 -6.33
C TYR A 263 16.25 -10.76 -5.36
N SER A 264 16.71 -11.89 -5.88
CA SER A 264 17.34 -12.96 -5.07
C SER A 264 18.79 -12.66 -4.71
N ASP A 265 19.38 -11.61 -5.28
CA ASP A 265 20.77 -11.22 -5.13
C ASP A 265 20.88 -9.70 -4.99
N TYR A 266 21.51 -9.23 -3.90
CA TYR A 266 21.63 -7.81 -3.58
C TYR A 266 22.46 -7.03 -4.61
N PRO A 267 23.68 -7.49 -5.00
CA PRO A 267 24.47 -6.85 -6.05
C PRO A 267 23.72 -6.65 -7.37
N THR A 268 22.91 -7.62 -7.78
CA THR A 268 22.11 -7.52 -9.01
C THR A 268 21.05 -6.42 -8.87
N MET A 269 20.41 -6.31 -7.72
CA MET A 269 19.45 -5.22 -7.43
C MET A 269 20.11 -3.84 -7.53
N ILE A 270 21.28 -3.67 -6.92
CA ILE A 270 22.00 -2.38 -6.94
C ILE A 270 22.35 -1.98 -8.38
N LYS A 271 22.84 -2.91 -9.20
CA LYS A 271 23.14 -2.63 -10.62
C LYS A 271 21.90 -2.19 -11.40
N ASP A 272 20.78 -2.85 -11.18
CA ASP A 272 19.51 -2.48 -11.82
C ASP A 272 19.06 -1.09 -11.36
N TYR A 273 19.14 -0.79 -10.06
CA TYR A 273 18.77 0.54 -9.53
C TYR A 273 19.70 1.64 -10.05
N GLN A 274 21.01 1.41 -10.11
CA GLN A 274 21.97 2.37 -10.67
C GLN A 274 21.73 2.64 -12.17
N SER A 275 21.18 1.66 -12.89
CA SER A 275 20.86 1.75 -14.32
C SER A 275 19.41 2.16 -14.58
N ASP A 276 18.62 2.40 -13.53
CA ASP A 276 17.18 2.67 -13.58
C ASP A 276 16.39 1.62 -14.40
N ILE A 277 16.74 0.35 -14.23
CA ILE A 277 16.06 -0.79 -14.84
C ILE A 277 15.58 -1.78 -13.77
N ARG A 278 14.73 -2.73 -14.17
CA ARG A 278 14.21 -3.80 -13.31
C ARG A 278 14.23 -5.17 -14.01
N SER A 279 15.05 -5.29 -15.05
CA SER A 279 15.03 -6.44 -15.96
C SER A 279 15.52 -7.75 -15.32
N HIS A 280 16.32 -7.67 -14.24
CA HIS A 280 16.85 -8.84 -13.54
C HIS A 280 16.07 -9.20 -12.27
N ALA A 281 14.98 -8.47 -11.96
CA ALA A 281 14.07 -8.87 -10.90
C ALA A 281 13.40 -10.22 -11.22
N VAL A 282 13.13 -11.02 -10.19
CA VAL A 282 12.46 -12.33 -10.36
C VAL A 282 11.03 -12.18 -10.89
N ASN A 283 10.47 -11.00 -10.78
CA ASN A 283 9.14 -10.63 -11.26
C ASN A 283 9.19 -9.43 -12.24
N SER A 284 10.23 -9.33 -13.05
CA SER A 284 10.47 -8.20 -13.96
C SER A 284 9.31 -7.85 -14.89
N GLN A 285 8.46 -8.82 -15.23
CA GLN A 285 7.29 -8.64 -16.11
C GLN A 285 6.01 -8.34 -15.35
N GLN A 286 6.00 -8.53 -14.04
CA GLN A 286 4.80 -8.38 -13.21
C GLN A 286 5.16 -7.77 -11.86
N PRO A 287 5.23 -6.43 -11.74
CA PRO A 287 5.51 -5.76 -10.49
C PRO A 287 4.44 -6.12 -9.45
N TYR A 288 4.87 -6.31 -8.21
CA TYR A 288 3.99 -6.55 -7.07
C TYR A 288 3.44 -5.23 -6.54
N TYR A 289 2.18 -5.22 -6.20
CA TYR A 289 1.54 -4.14 -5.44
C TYR A 289 0.76 -4.76 -4.29
N ASN A 290 1.11 -4.39 -3.07
CA ASN A 290 0.38 -4.82 -1.88
C ASN A 290 -1.05 -4.26 -1.94
N TYR A 291 -2.04 -5.14 -2.02
CA TYR A 291 -3.43 -4.77 -2.29
C TYR A 291 -3.96 -3.69 -1.34
N TYR A 292 -3.80 -3.87 -0.03
CA TYR A 292 -4.33 -2.91 0.94
C TYR A 292 -3.52 -1.62 1.03
N GLN A 293 -2.23 -1.68 0.75
CA GLN A 293 -1.37 -0.50 0.72
C GLN A 293 -1.73 0.43 -0.45
N TYR A 294 -2.16 -0.16 -1.58
CA TYR A 294 -2.52 0.58 -2.80
C TYR A 294 -4.02 0.68 -3.04
N LEU A 295 -4.87 0.13 -2.16
CA LEU A 295 -6.32 0.35 -2.22
C LEU A 295 -6.65 1.79 -1.82
N SER A 296 -7.31 2.53 -2.71
CA SER A 296 -7.76 3.88 -2.38
C SER A 296 -8.85 3.85 -1.31
N HIS A 297 -8.85 4.82 -0.41
CA HIS A 297 -9.96 5.09 0.50
C HIS A 297 -11.28 5.35 -0.23
N ARG A 298 -11.25 5.79 -1.52
CA ARG A 298 -12.45 5.87 -2.37
C ARG A 298 -12.92 4.49 -2.81
N SER A 299 -13.09 3.61 -1.84
CA SER A 299 -13.64 2.26 -1.96
C SER A 299 -14.48 1.93 -0.73
N THR A 300 -15.21 0.82 -0.75
CA THR A 300 -16.03 0.38 0.38
C THR A 300 -15.59 -0.99 0.83
N THR A 301 -15.64 -1.25 2.14
CA THR A 301 -15.52 -2.62 2.66
C THR A 301 -16.82 -3.38 2.51
N SER A 302 -16.74 -4.71 2.36
CA SER A 302 -17.89 -5.62 2.47
C SER A 302 -18.11 -6.11 3.90
N LEU A 303 -17.19 -5.82 4.82
CA LEU A 303 -17.36 -6.19 6.21
C LEU A 303 -18.52 -5.42 6.83
N THR A 304 -19.30 -6.12 7.63
CA THR A 304 -20.38 -5.53 8.42
C THR A 304 -19.84 -4.89 9.69
N ALA A 305 -20.61 -3.99 10.28
CA ALA A 305 -20.26 -3.41 11.58
C ALA A 305 -19.99 -4.45 12.66
N VAL A 306 -20.81 -5.53 12.68
CA VAL A 306 -20.63 -6.64 13.63
C VAL A 306 -19.28 -7.34 13.43
N GLN A 307 -18.87 -7.58 12.18
CA GLN A 307 -17.58 -8.20 11.90
C GLN A 307 -16.40 -7.31 12.33
N LEU A 308 -16.51 -5.99 12.17
CA LEU A 308 -15.50 -5.05 12.68
C LEU A 308 -15.44 -5.09 14.22
N ASP A 309 -16.60 -5.12 14.89
CA ASP A 309 -16.66 -5.22 16.37
C ASP A 309 -16.11 -6.59 16.86
N ASP A 310 -16.39 -7.67 16.13
CA ASP A 310 -15.84 -9.01 16.45
C ASP A 310 -14.31 -9.00 16.37
N ILE A 311 -13.70 -8.37 15.37
CA ILE A 311 -12.25 -8.22 15.26
C ILE A 311 -11.68 -7.51 16.50
N VAL A 312 -12.28 -6.38 16.94
CA VAL A 312 -11.83 -5.70 18.15
C VAL A 312 -11.93 -6.60 19.37
N ASN A 313 -13.06 -7.32 19.53
CA ASN A 313 -13.27 -8.20 20.65
C ASN A 313 -12.24 -9.35 20.71
N ASP A 314 -11.88 -9.88 19.55
CA ASP A 314 -10.85 -10.93 19.45
C ASP A 314 -9.46 -10.37 19.80
N GLN A 315 -9.12 -9.17 19.33
CA GLN A 315 -7.83 -8.54 19.59
C GLN A 315 -7.62 -8.17 21.07
N VAL A 316 -8.63 -7.61 21.72
CA VAL A 316 -8.48 -7.09 23.09
C VAL A 316 -9.03 -8.04 24.16
N GLY A 317 -9.76 -9.08 23.79
CA GLY A 317 -10.37 -10.04 24.69
C GLY A 317 -11.25 -9.35 25.74
N SER A 318 -10.97 -9.64 27.03
CA SER A 318 -11.69 -9.03 28.17
C SER A 318 -11.23 -7.62 28.52
N SER A 319 -10.19 -7.09 27.85
CA SER A 319 -9.67 -5.76 28.16
C SER A 319 -10.67 -4.66 27.77
N SER A 320 -10.63 -3.54 28.49
CA SER A 320 -11.38 -2.34 28.12
C SER A 320 -10.74 -1.71 26.89
N SER A 321 -11.55 -1.37 25.91
CA SER A 321 -11.10 -0.70 24.68
C SER A 321 -12.10 0.35 24.23
N LYS A 322 -11.60 1.48 23.77
CA LYS A 322 -12.39 2.58 23.20
C LYS A 322 -12.82 2.31 21.76
N MET A 323 -12.32 1.24 21.12
CA MET A 323 -12.76 0.80 19.79
C MET A 323 -13.95 -0.17 19.81
N LYS A 324 -14.28 -0.76 20.95
CA LYS A 324 -15.45 -1.67 21.04
C LYS A 324 -16.74 -0.97 20.65
N GLU A 325 -17.60 -1.66 19.92
CA GLU A 325 -18.94 -1.23 19.48
C GLU A 325 -18.93 -0.01 18.53
N LEU A 326 -17.79 0.28 17.87
CA LEU A 326 -17.68 1.36 16.89
C LEU A 326 -17.84 0.92 15.44
N GLY A 327 -18.07 -0.37 15.15
CA GLY A 327 -18.22 -0.86 13.78
C GLY A 327 -19.26 -0.09 12.97
N ASN A 328 -20.41 0.27 13.57
CA ASN A 328 -21.42 1.09 12.92
C ASN A 328 -20.92 2.50 12.55
N GLU A 329 -20.09 3.11 13.38
CA GLU A 329 -19.54 4.45 13.13
C GLU A 329 -18.57 4.42 11.94
N PHE A 330 -17.69 3.43 11.88
CA PHE A 330 -16.80 3.27 10.73
C PHE A 330 -17.58 3.11 9.42
N ILE A 331 -18.61 2.25 9.38
CA ILE A 331 -19.43 2.04 8.19
C ILE A 331 -20.25 3.31 7.84
N ALA A 332 -20.82 3.98 8.84
CA ALA A 332 -21.59 5.21 8.62
C ALA A 332 -20.72 6.32 8.01
N HIS A 333 -19.50 6.47 8.52
CA HIS A 333 -18.57 7.52 8.04
C HIS A 333 -17.92 7.14 6.69
N GLN A 334 -17.76 5.85 6.38
CA GLN A 334 -17.46 5.43 5.00
C GLN A 334 -18.51 5.94 4.02
N ASN A 335 -19.79 5.72 4.35
CA ASN A 335 -20.89 6.06 3.46
C ASN A 335 -21.11 7.58 3.35
N ALA A 336 -20.83 8.32 4.42
CA ALA A 336 -21.01 9.77 4.45
C ALA A 336 -19.86 10.53 3.77
N TYR A 337 -18.63 10.10 4.02
CA TYR A 337 -17.42 10.85 3.64
C TYR A 337 -16.56 10.16 2.59
N GLY A 338 -16.94 8.94 2.15
CA GLY A 338 -16.21 8.20 1.13
C GLY A 338 -14.82 7.74 1.58
N ALA A 339 -14.63 7.49 2.87
CA ALA A 339 -13.40 6.97 3.44
C ALA A 339 -13.58 5.50 3.81
N ASN A 340 -12.86 4.58 3.18
CA ASN A 340 -13.01 3.14 3.39
C ASN A 340 -12.95 2.77 4.88
N ALA A 341 -14.02 2.14 5.39
CA ALA A 341 -14.16 1.82 6.80
C ALA A 341 -13.08 0.85 7.29
N LEU A 342 -12.71 -0.16 6.49
CA LEU A 342 -11.67 -1.11 6.86
C LEU A 342 -10.30 -0.44 6.96
N LEU A 343 -9.96 0.44 6.00
CA LEU A 343 -8.69 1.16 6.03
C LEU A 343 -8.60 2.10 7.25
N MET A 344 -9.66 2.86 7.54
CA MET A 344 -9.69 3.69 8.75
C MET A 344 -9.63 2.85 10.03
N PHE A 345 -10.34 1.73 10.06
CA PHE A 345 -10.39 0.81 11.20
C PHE A 345 -8.99 0.24 11.53
N GLY A 346 -8.24 -0.18 10.52
CA GLY A 346 -6.88 -0.67 10.71
C GLY A 346 -5.93 0.40 11.23
N VAL A 347 -6.02 1.63 10.68
CA VAL A 347 -5.24 2.77 11.17
C VAL A 347 -5.58 3.06 12.64
N ALA A 348 -6.89 3.11 12.99
CA ALA A 348 -7.31 3.31 14.37
C ALA A 348 -6.78 2.23 15.32
N GLY A 349 -6.82 0.96 14.88
CA GLY A 349 -6.28 -0.16 15.66
C GLY A 349 -4.79 -0.01 15.93
N ASN A 350 -4.04 0.35 14.89
CA ASN A 350 -2.60 0.57 14.99
C ASN A 350 -2.25 1.77 15.89
N GLU A 351 -2.83 2.95 15.63
CA GLU A 351 -2.50 4.20 16.32
C GLU A 351 -2.96 4.25 17.79
N SER A 352 -3.97 3.46 18.15
CA SER A 352 -4.54 3.45 19.50
C SER A 352 -4.25 2.19 20.30
N ALA A 353 -3.39 1.29 19.79
CA ALA A 353 -3.25 -0.06 20.36
C ALA A 353 -4.63 -0.69 20.61
N TRP A 354 -5.46 -0.76 19.55
CA TRP A 354 -6.82 -1.27 19.63
C TRP A 354 -7.71 -0.53 20.62
N GLY A 355 -7.53 0.77 20.78
CA GLY A 355 -8.31 1.60 21.71
C GLY A 355 -7.92 1.43 23.17
N THR A 356 -6.76 0.82 23.46
CA THR A 356 -6.27 0.60 24.83
C THR A 356 -5.23 1.62 25.27
N SER A 357 -4.68 2.41 24.34
CA SER A 357 -3.64 3.40 24.64
C SER A 357 -4.12 4.46 25.64
N LYS A 358 -3.18 5.12 26.31
CA LYS A 358 -3.47 6.20 27.25
C LYS A 358 -4.22 7.36 26.57
N ILE A 359 -3.80 7.77 25.38
CA ILE A 359 -4.46 8.82 24.60
C ILE A 359 -5.89 8.40 24.23
N ALA A 360 -6.08 7.17 23.77
CA ALA A 360 -7.42 6.65 23.47
C ALA A 360 -8.32 6.63 24.70
N ASN A 361 -7.80 6.19 25.85
CA ASN A 361 -8.59 6.08 27.08
C ASN A 361 -8.94 7.44 27.68
N ASP A 362 -7.99 8.36 27.75
CA ASP A 362 -8.16 9.64 28.44
C ASP A 362 -8.82 10.69 27.53
N LYS A 363 -8.55 10.64 26.22
CA LYS A 363 -8.94 11.67 25.26
C LYS A 363 -9.91 11.20 24.18
N ASN A 364 -10.33 9.93 24.18
CA ASN A 364 -11.17 9.32 23.15
C ASN A 364 -10.62 9.49 21.73
N ASN A 365 -9.30 9.61 21.60
CA ASN A 365 -8.60 9.85 20.34
C ASN A 365 -7.96 8.56 19.86
N LEU A 366 -8.55 7.97 18.82
CA LEU A 366 -8.12 6.68 18.25
C LEU A 366 -7.06 6.80 17.18
N PHE A 367 -6.67 8.02 16.80
CA PHE A 367 -5.76 8.26 15.66
C PHE A 367 -4.56 9.13 16.03
N GLY A 368 -4.37 9.45 17.30
CA GLY A 368 -3.29 10.33 17.74
C GLY A 368 -3.39 11.78 17.20
N HIS A 369 -4.59 12.22 16.76
CA HIS A 369 -4.74 13.54 16.18
C HIS A 369 -4.20 14.65 17.10
N GLY A 370 -3.34 15.52 16.56
CA GLY A 370 -2.75 16.63 17.28
C GLY A 370 -1.60 16.27 18.23
N ALA A 371 -1.27 14.99 18.36
CA ALA A 371 -0.07 14.58 19.09
C ALA A 371 1.19 15.16 18.42
N VAL A 372 2.17 15.59 19.19
CA VAL A 372 3.47 16.11 18.71
C VAL A 372 4.59 15.35 19.40
N ASP A 373 5.68 15.08 18.70
CA ASP A 373 6.79 14.25 19.19
C ASP A 373 7.36 14.73 20.52
N SER A 374 7.50 16.04 20.67
CA SER A 374 8.02 16.63 21.91
C SER A 374 7.09 16.46 23.11
N ASN A 375 5.80 16.20 22.89
CA ASN A 375 4.81 15.98 23.94
C ASN A 375 3.53 15.33 23.38
N PRO A 376 3.55 14.03 23.03
CA PRO A 376 2.44 13.34 22.35
C PRO A 376 1.13 13.43 23.15
N TYR A 377 1.18 13.20 24.43
CA TYR A 377 -0.02 13.17 25.25
C TYR A 377 -0.71 14.54 25.37
N TYR A 378 0.04 15.62 25.67
CA TYR A 378 -0.55 16.94 25.86
C TYR A 378 -0.97 17.60 24.56
N GLY A 379 -0.25 17.34 23.47
CA GLY A 379 -0.62 17.84 22.13
C GLY A 379 -1.84 17.17 21.53
N ALA A 380 -2.13 15.92 21.92
CA ALA A 380 -3.24 15.16 21.34
C ALA A 380 -4.59 15.82 21.60
N ASN A 381 -5.43 15.89 20.56
CA ASN A 381 -6.81 16.38 20.64
C ASN A 381 -7.66 15.48 21.54
N GLY A 382 -8.57 16.08 22.31
CA GLY A 382 -9.61 15.36 23.03
C GLY A 382 -10.93 15.36 22.27
N TYR A 383 -11.70 14.29 22.43
CA TYR A 383 -13.05 14.17 21.87
C TYR A 383 -14.05 13.81 22.98
N GLU A 384 -15.32 14.19 22.82
CA GLU A 384 -16.35 13.85 23.80
C GLU A 384 -16.55 12.33 23.91
N LYS A 385 -16.50 11.66 22.77
CA LYS A 385 -16.60 10.19 22.65
C LYS A 385 -15.68 9.65 21.54
N PRO A 386 -15.31 8.36 21.57
CA PRO A 386 -14.43 7.77 20.56
C PRO A 386 -14.98 7.88 19.12
N ALA A 387 -16.30 7.77 18.94
CA ALA A 387 -16.98 7.94 17.65
C ALA A 387 -16.68 9.30 16.98
N ASP A 388 -16.50 10.37 17.76
CA ASP A 388 -16.20 11.69 17.22
C ASP A 388 -14.78 11.73 16.61
N SER A 389 -13.83 10.99 17.17
CA SER A 389 -12.50 10.87 16.57
C SER A 389 -12.55 10.10 15.23
N VAL A 390 -13.41 9.07 15.11
CA VAL A 390 -13.64 8.34 13.85
C VAL A 390 -14.26 9.27 12.81
N LYS A 391 -15.29 10.03 13.19
CA LYS A 391 -15.91 11.02 12.31
C LYS A 391 -14.90 12.06 11.82
N TYR A 392 -14.15 12.64 12.75
CA TYR A 392 -13.17 13.68 12.45
C TYR A 392 -12.08 13.17 11.51
N HIS A 393 -11.61 11.93 11.73
CA HIS A 393 -10.66 11.27 10.84
C HIS A 393 -11.23 11.12 9.43
N ALA A 394 -12.42 10.55 9.29
CA ALA A 394 -13.06 10.34 7.99
C ALA A 394 -13.30 11.65 7.24
N GLU A 395 -13.81 12.67 7.93
CA GLU A 395 -14.20 13.94 7.34
C GLU A 395 -13.02 14.85 7.01
N TYR A 396 -12.18 15.17 8.02
CA TYR A 396 -11.17 16.22 7.89
C TYR A 396 -9.79 15.70 7.51
N TYR A 397 -9.43 14.48 7.95
CA TYR A 397 -8.14 13.93 7.58
C TYR A 397 -8.21 13.23 6.23
N ILE A 398 -9.17 12.33 6.03
CA ILE A 398 -9.26 11.55 4.81
C ILE A 398 -9.96 12.35 3.72
N SER A 399 -11.26 12.66 3.85
CA SER A 399 -12.05 13.20 2.73
C SER A 399 -11.64 14.62 2.32
N LYS A 400 -11.46 15.53 3.28
CA LYS A 400 -11.06 16.94 3.04
C LYS A 400 -9.55 17.18 3.07
N GLY A 401 -8.76 16.16 3.35
CA GLY A 401 -7.31 16.26 3.44
C GLY A 401 -6.62 15.42 2.40
N TYR A 402 -6.35 14.15 2.75
CA TYR A 402 -5.57 13.27 1.88
C TYR A 402 -6.25 12.91 0.55
N LEU A 403 -7.56 13.13 0.41
CA LEU A 403 -8.33 12.88 -0.82
C LEU A 403 -8.78 14.16 -1.54
N ASP A 404 -8.46 15.33 -1.02
CA ASP A 404 -8.73 16.60 -1.67
C ASP A 404 -7.50 17.07 -2.46
N VAL A 405 -7.61 17.13 -3.77
CA VAL A 405 -6.53 17.56 -4.68
C VAL A 405 -6.05 18.99 -4.42
N GLU A 406 -6.84 19.80 -3.74
CA GLU A 406 -6.48 21.17 -3.34
C GLU A 406 -5.71 21.22 -2.01
N ASP A 407 -5.79 20.17 -1.19
CA ASP A 407 -5.09 20.10 0.10
C ASP A 407 -3.59 19.82 -0.12
N TRP A 408 -2.75 20.45 0.70
CA TRP A 408 -1.30 20.28 0.63
C TRP A 408 -0.83 18.85 0.98
N ARG A 409 -1.67 18.05 1.66
CA ARG A 409 -1.40 16.65 2.03
C ARG A 409 -1.65 15.67 0.90
N TYR A 410 -2.38 16.09 -0.14
CA TYR A 410 -2.76 15.19 -1.22
C TYR A 410 -1.54 14.64 -1.98
N ASN A 411 -1.38 13.35 -1.96
CA ASN A 411 -0.45 12.55 -2.78
C ASN A 411 -1.12 11.24 -3.24
N GLY A 412 -2.48 11.21 -3.26
CA GLY A 412 -3.29 10.03 -3.48
C GLY A 412 -3.90 9.47 -2.19
N GLY A 413 -5.11 8.94 -2.30
CA GLY A 413 -5.93 8.51 -1.16
C GLY A 413 -5.74 7.07 -0.71
N HIS A 414 -4.54 6.52 -0.81
CA HIS A 414 -4.18 5.18 -0.37
C HIS A 414 -3.10 5.25 0.72
N LEU A 415 -2.85 4.16 1.44
CA LEU A 415 -1.85 4.16 2.51
C LEU A 415 -0.45 4.51 1.98
N GLY A 416 -0.07 3.91 0.84
CA GLY A 416 1.08 4.31 0.05
C GLY A 416 2.45 4.00 0.63
N ASP A 417 3.42 4.72 0.10
CA ASP A 417 4.84 4.67 0.42
C ASP A 417 5.42 6.10 0.46
N LYS A 418 6.73 6.27 0.27
CA LYS A 418 7.31 7.61 0.20
C LYS A 418 7.15 8.28 -1.16
N LEU A 419 6.75 7.54 -2.20
CA LEU A 419 6.52 8.08 -3.53
C LEU A 419 5.09 8.63 -3.67
N SER A 420 4.09 7.90 -3.19
CA SER A 420 2.68 8.26 -3.31
C SER A 420 1.86 7.79 -2.10
N GLY A 421 0.70 8.40 -1.92
CA GLY A 421 -0.24 8.06 -0.86
C GLY A 421 -0.10 8.89 0.41
N ILE A 422 -0.81 8.45 1.43
CA ILE A 422 -0.88 9.11 2.73
C ILE A 422 0.50 9.16 3.39
N ASN A 423 1.30 8.08 3.29
CA ASN A 423 2.62 7.99 3.92
C ASN A 423 3.61 9.09 3.50
N VAL A 424 3.44 9.68 2.32
CA VAL A 424 4.32 10.80 1.88
C VAL A 424 4.33 11.93 2.90
N ARG A 425 3.18 12.21 3.53
CA ARG A 425 2.99 13.34 4.46
C ARG A 425 2.55 12.91 5.87
N TYR A 426 2.23 11.64 6.06
CA TYR A 426 1.70 11.16 7.33
C TYR A 426 2.81 10.74 8.30
N ALA A 427 3.79 9.97 7.88
CA ALA A 427 4.81 9.37 8.74
C ALA A 427 6.25 9.64 8.30
N SER A 428 7.18 9.76 9.25
CA SER A 428 8.61 9.66 9.00
C SER A 428 9.06 8.22 8.73
N ASP A 429 8.33 7.22 9.25
CA ASP A 429 8.52 5.81 8.92
C ASP A 429 8.35 5.58 7.41
N PRO A 430 9.42 5.16 6.69
CA PRO A 430 9.34 4.99 5.24
C PRO A 430 8.36 3.88 4.82
N TYR A 431 8.10 2.90 5.68
CA TYR A 431 7.23 1.77 5.40
C TYR A 431 5.92 1.79 6.21
N TRP A 432 5.53 2.94 6.76
CA TRP A 432 4.28 3.07 7.53
C TRP A 432 3.07 2.53 6.76
N GLY A 433 2.92 2.87 5.48
CA GLY A 433 1.79 2.41 4.68
C GLY A 433 1.75 0.90 4.49
N GLU A 434 2.93 0.25 4.31
CA GLU A 434 3.03 -1.21 4.21
C GLU A 434 2.76 -1.88 5.57
N LYS A 435 3.29 -1.32 6.67
CA LYS A 435 3.04 -1.80 8.03
C LYS A 435 1.57 -1.66 8.41
N ALA A 436 0.93 -0.53 8.13
CA ALA A 436 -0.50 -0.34 8.33
C ALA A 436 -1.32 -1.34 7.51
N ALA A 437 -0.94 -1.58 6.24
CA ALA A 437 -1.58 -2.58 5.39
C ALA A 437 -1.42 -4.01 5.92
N SER A 438 -0.37 -4.30 6.68
CA SER A 438 -0.10 -5.65 7.20
C SER A 438 -1.23 -6.15 8.11
N ILE A 439 -1.84 -5.25 8.86
CA ILE A 439 -2.93 -5.56 9.80
C ILE A 439 -4.07 -6.31 9.10
N TYR A 440 -4.42 -5.93 7.88
CA TYR A 440 -5.56 -6.51 7.16
C TYR A 440 -5.33 -7.97 6.76
N TYR A 441 -4.09 -8.41 6.58
CA TYR A 441 -3.76 -9.82 6.29
C TYR A 441 -3.88 -10.74 7.50
N TYR A 442 -3.98 -10.21 8.71
CA TYR A 442 -4.25 -10.98 9.93
C TYR A 442 -5.75 -11.14 10.18
N TYR A 443 -6.60 -10.17 9.78
CA TYR A 443 -8.04 -10.23 10.05
C TYR A 443 -8.77 -11.36 9.34
N TYR A 444 -8.24 -11.85 8.22
CA TYR A 444 -8.85 -12.95 7.49
C TYR A 444 -8.90 -14.28 8.25
N SER A 445 -8.00 -14.48 9.20
CA SER A 445 -8.06 -15.65 10.07
C SER A 445 -9.30 -15.67 10.95
N TYR A 446 -9.91 -14.52 11.23
CA TYR A 446 -11.07 -14.39 12.11
C TYR A 446 -12.41 -14.36 11.37
N THR A 447 -12.46 -13.86 10.16
CA THR A 447 -13.75 -13.65 9.46
C THR A 447 -14.14 -14.78 8.52
N SER A 448 -13.30 -15.80 8.30
CA SER A 448 -13.49 -16.89 7.31
C SER A 448 -13.88 -16.42 5.89
N SER A 449 -13.78 -15.12 5.62
CA SER A 449 -14.20 -14.46 4.39
C SER A 449 -13.08 -13.60 3.84
N TYR A 450 -12.56 -13.96 2.66
CA TYR A 450 -11.63 -13.14 1.88
C TYR A 450 -12.34 -11.95 1.20
N ALA A 451 -13.47 -11.50 1.74
CA ALA A 451 -14.44 -10.68 1.02
C ALA A 451 -13.89 -9.34 0.50
N ASP A 452 -12.90 -8.75 1.19
CA ASP A 452 -12.32 -7.47 0.77
C ASP A 452 -11.00 -7.60 -0.02
N TYR A 453 -10.28 -8.71 0.14
CA TYR A 453 -9.06 -8.92 -0.63
C TYR A 453 -9.38 -9.12 -2.11
N SER A 454 -8.74 -8.32 -2.96
CA SER A 454 -9.01 -8.31 -4.41
C SER A 454 -10.48 -8.06 -4.79
N ARG A 455 -11.20 -7.30 -3.96
CA ARG A 455 -12.57 -6.88 -4.26
C ARG A 455 -12.63 -5.90 -5.43
N TYR A 456 -11.60 -5.09 -5.61
CA TYR A 456 -11.48 -4.09 -6.66
C TYR A 456 -10.28 -4.38 -7.57
N ASN A 457 -10.42 -4.08 -8.84
CA ASN A 457 -9.24 -3.86 -9.68
C ASN A 457 -8.60 -2.54 -9.28
N ILE A 458 -7.28 -2.59 -9.03
CA ILE A 458 -6.48 -1.41 -8.81
C ILE A 458 -5.69 -1.14 -10.08
N GLY A 459 -5.82 0.06 -10.62
CA GLY A 459 -5.00 0.56 -11.70
C GLY A 459 -4.07 1.64 -11.20
N ILE A 460 -2.86 1.69 -11.73
CA ILE A 460 -1.90 2.77 -11.48
C ILE A 460 -1.93 3.71 -12.67
N ILE A 461 -2.17 4.99 -12.43
CA ILE A 461 -2.01 6.03 -13.45
C ILE A 461 -0.52 6.14 -13.78
N ASN A 462 -0.18 5.97 -15.07
CA ASN A 462 1.19 5.78 -15.53
C ASN A 462 2.05 7.05 -15.34
N GLY A 463 3.17 6.88 -14.64
CA GLY A 463 4.25 7.86 -14.59
C GLY A 463 4.03 9.07 -13.68
N ILE A 464 5.02 9.96 -13.74
CA ILE A 464 5.06 11.24 -13.03
C ILE A 464 4.73 12.33 -14.06
N GLN A 465 3.46 12.51 -14.36
CA GLN A 465 3.04 13.52 -15.33
C GLN A 465 1.85 14.32 -14.79
N SER A 466 1.86 15.61 -15.09
CA SER A 466 0.89 16.57 -14.62
C SER A 466 -0.11 16.92 -15.72
N ASN A 467 -0.84 16.01 -16.32
CA ASN A 467 -1.87 16.37 -17.31
C ASN A 467 -2.80 15.22 -17.70
N TYR A 468 -2.95 14.22 -16.85
CA TYR A 468 -3.99 13.23 -17.06
C TYR A 468 -5.36 13.84 -16.84
N LYS A 469 -6.17 13.83 -17.91
CA LYS A 469 -7.52 14.39 -17.89
C LYS A 469 -8.51 13.38 -17.41
N LEU A 470 -9.32 13.75 -16.45
CA LEU A 470 -10.45 12.99 -15.96
C LEU A 470 -11.74 13.54 -16.57
N TYR A 471 -12.49 12.70 -17.24
CA TYR A 471 -13.64 13.09 -18.04
C TYR A 471 -14.96 12.70 -17.37
N LYS A 472 -16.03 13.47 -17.65
CA LYS A 472 -17.37 13.17 -17.18
C LYS A 472 -17.92 11.90 -17.82
N GLU A 473 -17.72 11.72 -19.11
CA GLU A 473 -18.19 10.56 -19.91
C GLU A 473 -17.00 9.97 -20.67
N PRO A 474 -17.05 8.69 -21.10
CA PRO A 474 -15.97 8.03 -21.82
C PRO A 474 -15.90 8.52 -23.28
N ASP A 475 -15.55 9.78 -23.45
CA ASP A 475 -15.47 10.48 -24.73
C ASP A 475 -14.49 11.64 -24.62
N TYR A 476 -13.54 11.76 -25.55
CA TYR A 476 -12.56 12.84 -25.58
C TYR A 476 -13.19 14.23 -25.82
N SER A 477 -14.43 14.31 -26.31
CA SER A 477 -15.20 15.55 -26.45
C SER A 477 -16.00 15.91 -25.20
N SER A 478 -16.07 15.01 -24.22
CA SER A 478 -16.78 15.23 -22.96
C SER A 478 -16.10 16.27 -22.09
N ASN A 479 -16.84 16.84 -21.13
CA ASN A 479 -16.31 17.77 -20.13
C ASN A 479 -15.15 17.12 -19.38
N ILE A 480 -14.04 17.85 -19.27
CA ILE A 480 -12.94 17.53 -18.36
C ILE A 480 -13.35 18.01 -16.99
N ILE A 481 -13.42 17.08 -16.04
CA ILE A 481 -13.79 17.37 -14.64
C ILE A 481 -12.58 17.88 -13.87
N HIS A 482 -11.45 17.23 -14.07
CA HIS A 482 -10.19 17.57 -13.40
C HIS A 482 -9.00 17.17 -14.26
N ILE A 483 -7.89 17.88 -14.09
CA ILE A 483 -6.61 17.50 -14.67
C ILE A 483 -5.67 17.18 -13.52
N LEU A 484 -5.32 15.90 -13.39
CA LEU A 484 -4.38 15.46 -12.36
C LEU A 484 -3.04 16.19 -12.51
N GLY A 485 -2.46 16.59 -11.38
CA GLY A 485 -1.26 17.43 -11.37
C GLY A 485 -1.50 18.92 -11.51
N THR A 486 -2.77 19.36 -11.51
CA THR A 486 -3.15 20.78 -11.43
C THR A 486 -4.12 21.02 -10.30
N LYS A 487 -4.07 22.20 -9.71
CA LYS A 487 -5.11 22.70 -8.80
C LYS A 487 -6.19 23.43 -9.57
N THR A 488 -7.35 23.64 -8.96
CA THR A 488 -8.50 24.34 -9.56
C THR A 488 -8.14 25.76 -10.05
N ASN A 489 -7.20 26.42 -9.38
CA ASN A 489 -6.67 27.73 -9.79
C ASN A 489 -5.61 27.68 -10.90
N GLY A 490 -5.37 26.51 -11.52
CA GLY A 490 -4.38 26.32 -12.57
C GLY A 490 -2.92 26.24 -12.08
N ILE A 491 -2.68 26.26 -10.76
CA ILE A 491 -1.35 26.07 -10.20
C ILE A 491 -0.97 24.60 -10.37
N ALA A 492 0.20 24.33 -10.93
CA ALA A 492 0.73 22.98 -11.04
C ALA A 492 0.82 22.33 -9.64
N SER A 493 0.23 21.17 -9.52
CA SER A 493 0.36 20.28 -8.36
C SER A 493 1.08 19.02 -8.83
N PRO A 494 2.40 18.98 -8.76
CA PRO A 494 3.22 17.89 -9.31
C PRO A 494 3.17 16.60 -8.51
N ARG A 495 2.14 16.39 -7.69
CA ARG A 495 2.00 15.25 -6.78
C ARG A 495 1.32 14.04 -7.41
N THR A 496 1.29 13.93 -8.72
CA THR A 496 0.76 12.79 -9.46
C THR A 496 1.87 11.78 -9.75
N CYS A 497 2.34 11.10 -8.72
CA CYS A 497 3.26 9.99 -8.91
C CYS A 497 2.50 8.69 -8.77
N GLN A 498 2.43 7.89 -9.84
CA GLN A 498 1.94 6.51 -9.80
C GLN A 498 0.67 6.31 -8.94
N LEU A 499 -0.32 7.21 -9.12
CA LEU A 499 -1.53 7.20 -8.30
C LEU A 499 -2.37 5.96 -8.57
N PRO A 500 -2.70 5.15 -7.55
CA PRO A 500 -3.64 4.07 -7.68
C PRO A 500 -5.07 4.59 -7.74
N VAL A 501 -5.87 3.95 -8.58
CA VAL A 501 -7.29 4.21 -8.75
C VAL A 501 -8.09 2.93 -8.64
N VAL A 502 -9.28 3.01 -8.08
CA VAL A 502 -10.25 1.91 -8.06
C VAL A 502 -11.00 1.89 -9.37
N ILE A 503 -10.85 0.81 -10.14
CA ILE A 503 -11.55 0.62 -11.41
C ILE A 503 -12.92 0.00 -11.13
N LEU A 504 -13.96 0.75 -11.50
CA LEU A 504 -15.36 0.34 -11.34
C LEU A 504 -15.89 -0.44 -12.56
N ALA A 505 -15.45 -0.06 -13.75
CA ALA A 505 -15.82 -0.70 -15.01
C ALA A 505 -14.83 -0.37 -16.12
N ALA A 506 -14.71 -1.26 -17.09
CA ALA A 506 -14.11 -1.00 -18.39
C ALA A 506 -15.23 -0.72 -19.40
N VAL A 507 -15.10 0.35 -20.18
CA VAL A 507 -16.08 0.73 -21.20
C VAL A 507 -15.38 1.07 -22.51
N THR A 508 -16.10 0.88 -23.64
CA THR A 508 -15.60 1.25 -24.96
C THR A 508 -16.51 2.33 -25.52
N ASP A 509 -15.93 3.43 -26.01
CA ASP A 509 -16.68 4.51 -26.64
C ASP A 509 -17.16 4.14 -28.06
N SER A 510 -17.97 5.00 -28.66
CA SER A 510 -18.49 4.79 -30.02
C SER A 510 -17.40 4.74 -31.11
N SER A 511 -16.20 5.23 -30.81
CA SER A 511 -15.03 5.23 -31.69
C SER A 511 -14.12 4.02 -31.48
N GLY A 512 -14.44 3.12 -30.51
CA GLY A 512 -13.66 1.94 -30.20
C GLY A 512 -12.52 2.17 -29.20
N ASN A 513 -12.40 3.37 -28.59
CA ASN A 513 -11.41 3.63 -27.55
C ASN A 513 -11.85 3.00 -26.24
N LYS A 514 -10.89 2.43 -25.51
CA LYS A 514 -11.11 1.85 -24.17
C LYS A 514 -10.91 2.89 -23.07
N TRP A 515 -11.80 2.86 -22.09
CA TRP A 515 -11.84 3.75 -20.94
C TRP A 515 -12.04 2.97 -19.66
N TYR A 516 -11.54 3.50 -18.54
CA TYR A 516 -11.91 3.03 -17.22
C TYR A 516 -12.81 4.05 -16.53
N LYS A 517 -13.93 3.56 -15.97
CA LYS A 517 -14.72 4.26 -14.97
C LYS A 517 -14.01 4.08 -13.64
N ILE A 518 -13.64 5.16 -12.98
CA ILE A 518 -12.92 5.15 -11.71
C ILE A 518 -13.63 6.02 -10.68
N GLN A 519 -13.44 5.75 -9.38
CA GLN A 519 -13.87 6.68 -8.35
C GLN A 519 -13.04 7.98 -8.44
N SER A 520 -13.70 9.11 -8.24
CA SER A 520 -13.03 10.41 -8.11
C SER A 520 -12.51 10.57 -6.69
N ASP A 521 -11.26 11.02 -6.51
CA ASP A 521 -10.75 11.32 -5.18
C ASP A 521 -11.51 12.50 -4.55
N THR A 522 -11.76 13.56 -5.32
CA THR A 522 -12.55 14.70 -4.88
C THR A 522 -14.02 14.51 -5.21
N ALA A 523 -14.91 14.93 -4.32
CA ALA A 523 -16.35 14.90 -4.54
C ALA A 523 -16.75 15.78 -5.73
N LEU A 524 -17.85 15.41 -6.41
CA LEU A 524 -18.37 16.11 -7.58
C LEU A 524 -19.69 16.82 -7.27
N ASN A 525 -19.99 17.86 -8.04
CA ASN A 525 -21.31 18.50 -8.01
C ASN A 525 -22.41 17.55 -8.52
N GLU A 526 -23.66 17.88 -8.30
CA GLU A 526 -24.83 17.08 -8.73
C GLU A 526 -24.83 16.71 -10.20
N SER A 527 -24.36 17.63 -11.06
CA SER A 527 -24.30 17.43 -12.52
C SER A 527 -23.03 16.71 -12.98
N ARG A 528 -22.10 16.40 -12.08
CA ARG A 528 -20.79 15.82 -12.40
C ARG A 528 -20.05 16.65 -13.47
N THR A 529 -20.04 17.95 -13.33
CA THR A 529 -19.34 18.85 -14.26
C THR A 529 -18.13 19.52 -13.64
N ASP A 530 -17.97 19.43 -12.32
CA ASP A 530 -16.89 20.05 -11.59
C ASP A 530 -16.67 19.36 -10.24
N THR A 531 -15.48 19.52 -9.68
CA THR A 531 -15.16 19.14 -8.31
C THR A 531 -15.77 20.13 -7.33
N VAL A 532 -16.16 19.66 -6.16
CA VAL A 532 -16.70 20.52 -5.08
C VAL A 532 -16.01 20.24 -3.77
N TYR A 533 -15.66 21.30 -3.05
CA TYR A 533 -15.16 21.18 -1.69
C TYR A 533 -16.33 20.94 -0.74
N THR A 534 -16.55 19.68 -0.39
CA THR A 534 -17.60 19.25 0.53
C THR A 534 -17.07 18.18 1.46
N ASN A 535 -17.73 18.04 2.62
CA ASN A 535 -17.48 16.93 3.54
C ASN A 535 -18.26 15.65 3.21
N GLN A 536 -19.16 15.69 2.22
CA GLN A 536 -19.96 14.53 1.82
C GLN A 536 -19.49 13.96 0.51
N TYR A 537 -19.54 12.64 0.39
CA TYR A 537 -19.16 11.89 -0.79
C TYR A 537 -20.26 10.90 -1.17
N ASN A 538 -20.46 10.69 -2.46
CA ASN A 538 -21.46 9.77 -2.97
C ASN A 538 -20.82 8.79 -3.98
N PHE A 539 -20.64 7.55 -3.58
CA PHE A 539 -20.00 6.51 -4.40
C PHE A 539 -20.70 6.25 -5.73
N ASP A 540 -22.03 6.46 -5.80
CA ASP A 540 -22.81 6.26 -7.03
C ASP A 540 -22.68 7.45 -8.00
N ARG A 541 -22.37 8.64 -7.51
CA ARG A 541 -22.23 9.87 -8.29
C ARG A 541 -20.79 10.25 -8.58
N ASP A 542 -19.90 10.13 -7.59
CA ASP A 542 -18.58 10.75 -7.62
C ASP A 542 -17.56 9.85 -8.35
N TYR A 543 -17.80 9.63 -9.62
CA TYR A 543 -16.94 8.86 -10.54
C TYR A 543 -16.62 9.66 -11.80
N VAL A 544 -15.50 9.33 -12.41
CA VAL A 544 -14.99 9.93 -13.65
C VAL A 544 -14.49 8.85 -14.59
N TYR A 545 -14.12 9.25 -15.81
CA TYR A 545 -13.52 8.35 -16.78
C TYR A 545 -12.10 8.80 -17.14
N ILE A 546 -11.22 7.82 -17.30
CA ILE A 546 -9.84 7.99 -17.77
C ILE A 546 -9.58 7.04 -18.94
N PRO A 547 -8.83 7.48 -19.99
CA PRO A 547 -8.46 6.57 -21.07
C PRO A 547 -7.67 5.36 -20.52
N ALA A 548 -8.05 4.17 -20.94
CA ALA A 548 -7.43 2.94 -20.42
C ALA A 548 -5.91 2.85 -20.71
N LYS A 549 -5.44 3.50 -21.78
CA LYS A 549 -4.00 3.59 -22.11
C LYS A 549 -3.16 4.31 -21.06
N ASP A 550 -3.77 5.14 -20.24
CA ASP A 550 -3.10 5.95 -19.20
C ASP A 550 -3.03 5.23 -17.85
N VAL A 551 -3.58 4.00 -17.76
CA VAL A 551 -3.67 3.23 -16.51
C VAL A 551 -3.16 1.80 -16.72
N THR A 552 -2.28 1.35 -15.85
CA THR A 552 -1.82 -0.05 -15.79
C THR A 552 -2.55 -0.77 -14.66
N ILE A 553 -3.24 -1.87 -14.96
CA ILE A 553 -3.88 -2.71 -13.92
C ILE A 553 -2.79 -3.48 -13.17
N VAL A 554 -2.76 -3.32 -11.84
CA VAL A 554 -1.74 -3.93 -10.97
C VAL A 554 -2.29 -4.93 -9.97
N SER A 555 -3.58 -4.87 -9.67
CA SER A 555 -4.27 -5.88 -8.86
C SER A 555 -5.51 -6.36 -9.60
N SER A 556 -5.67 -7.67 -9.64
CA SER A 556 -6.75 -8.34 -10.36
C SER A 556 -7.83 -8.80 -9.38
N LEU A 557 -9.07 -8.78 -9.83
CA LEU A 557 -10.23 -9.24 -9.06
C LEU A 557 -10.13 -10.72 -8.70
N SER A 558 -10.62 -11.07 -7.52
CA SER A 558 -10.85 -12.47 -7.12
C SER A 558 -11.97 -13.09 -7.96
N SER A 559 -12.05 -14.42 -7.96
CA SER A 559 -13.16 -15.13 -8.64
C SER A 559 -14.52 -14.65 -8.16
N GLN A 560 -14.71 -14.44 -6.86
CA GLN A 560 -15.96 -13.93 -6.30
C GLN A 560 -16.25 -12.51 -6.78
N SER A 561 -15.28 -11.61 -6.73
CA SER A 561 -15.46 -10.22 -7.18
C SER A 561 -15.79 -10.12 -8.67
N ILE A 562 -15.19 -10.97 -9.50
CA ILE A 562 -15.54 -11.06 -10.94
C ILE A 562 -17.01 -11.42 -11.11
N LEU A 563 -17.47 -12.45 -10.39
CA LEU A 563 -18.86 -12.93 -10.51
C LEU A 563 -19.85 -11.88 -9.97
N ASP A 564 -19.53 -11.19 -8.90
CA ASP A 564 -20.35 -10.11 -8.34
C ASP A 564 -20.50 -8.94 -9.33
N LEU A 565 -19.43 -8.54 -10.01
CA LEU A 565 -19.47 -7.50 -11.05
C LEU A 565 -20.28 -7.92 -12.28
N LEU A 566 -20.32 -9.21 -12.57
CA LEU A 566 -21.19 -9.78 -13.62
C LEU A 566 -22.65 -9.97 -13.15
N MET A 567 -22.98 -9.52 -11.92
CA MET A 567 -24.28 -9.70 -11.26
C MET A 567 -24.68 -11.18 -11.11
N LEU A 568 -23.71 -12.08 -11.08
CA LEU A 568 -23.91 -13.49 -10.88
C LEU A 568 -23.86 -13.81 -9.38
N LYS A 569 -24.77 -14.65 -8.91
CA LYS A 569 -24.88 -15.02 -7.51
C LYS A 569 -24.33 -16.41 -7.28
N VAL A 570 -23.47 -16.56 -6.30
CA VAL A 570 -22.88 -17.84 -5.88
C VAL A 570 -23.51 -18.30 -4.57
N SER A 571 -23.98 -19.54 -4.53
CA SER A 571 -24.42 -20.22 -3.31
C SER A 571 -24.07 -21.70 -3.39
N ASP A 572 -23.35 -22.23 -2.39
CA ASP A 572 -22.94 -23.64 -2.29
C ASP A 572 -22.26 -24.19 -3.57
N GLY A 573 -21.45 -23.37 -4.25
CA GLY A 573 -20.78 -23.74 -5.48
C GLY A 573 -21.66 -23.70 -6.74
N TYR A 574 -22.88 -23.18 -6.65
CA TYR A 574 -23.77 -22.95 -7.79
C TYR A 574 -23.83 -21.49 -8.16
N ILE A 575 -23.79 -21.19 -9.46
CA ILE A 575 -23.94 -19.82 -9.99
C ILE A 575 -25.33 -19.69 -10.63
N THR A 576 -26.03 -18.61 -10.28
CA THR A 576 -27.32 -18.16 -10.86
C THR A 576 -27.18 -16.71 -11.35
N GLY A 577 -28.21 -16.19 -12.02
CA GLY A 577 -28.25 -14.80 -12.51
C GLY A 577 -27.96 -14.66 -14.01
N PHE A 578 -27.69 -15.76 -14.71
CA PHE A 578 -27.49 -15.72 -16.16
C PHE A 578 -28.75 -15.33 -16.89
N GLN A 579 -28.65 -14.41 -17.82
CA GLN A 579 -29.74 -14.18 -18.78
C GLN A 579 -29.88 -15.41 -19.71
N ILE A 580 -31.11 -15.80 -20.02
CA ILE A 580 -31.37 -16.91 -20.95
C ILE A 580 -30.75 -16.57 -22.30
N GLY A 581 -29.95 -17.47 -22.83
CA GLY A 581 -29.27 -17.29 -24.11
C GLY A 581 -27.84 -16.69 -23.97
N THR A 582 -27.36 -16.41 -22.75
CA THR A 582 -25.96 -16.03 -22.54
C THR A 582 -25.05 -17.12 -23.13
N SER A 583 -24.08 -16.72 -23.93
CA SER A 583 -23.12 -17.65 -24.54
C SER A 583 -21.87 -17.84 -23.69
N VAL A 584 -21.26 -19.00 -23.83
CA VAL A 584 -19.99 -19.35 -23.11
C VAL A 584 -18.87 -18.41 -23.51
N ASP A 585 -18.71 -18.09 -24.79
CA ASP A 585 -17.70 -17.17 -25.31
C ASP A 585 -17.88 -15.74 -24.75
N SER A 586 -19.14 -15.28 -24.66
CA SER A 586 -19.44 -13.97 -24.05
C SER A 586 -19.04 -13.93 -22.56
N LEU A 587 -19.35 -14.97 -21.80
CA LEU A 587 -18.95 -15.06 -20.38
C LEU A 587 -17.44 -15.08 -20.24
N ILE A 588 -16.71 -15.87 -21.03
CA ILE A 588 -15.25 -15.94 -21.02
C ILE A 588 -14.65 -14.57 -21.35
N THR A 589 -15.19 -13.89 -22.37
CA THR A 589 -14.74 -12.55 -22.77
C THR A 589 -14.94 -11.54 -21.64
N GLN A 590 -16.11 -11.49 -21.02
CA GLN A 590 -16.41 -10.57 -19.92
C GLN A 590 -15.50 -10.81 -18.71
N ILE A 591 -15.25 -12.08 -18.35
CA ILE A 591 -14.30 -12.42 -17.27
C ILE A 591 -12.89 -11.94 -17.63
N SER A 592 -12.45 -12.16 -18.88
CA SER A 592 -11.11 -11.73 -19.33
C SER A 592 -10.96 -10.21 -19.40
N GLU A 593 -12.03 -9.48 -19.68
CA GLU A 593 -12.05 -8.01 -19.65
C GLU A 593 -11.94 -7.45 -18.23
N LEU A 594 -12.55 -8.14 -17.25
CA LEU A 594 -12.46 -7.77 -15.84
C LEU A 594 -11.11 -8.17 -15.21
N ASN A 595 -10.57 -9.31 -15.63
CA ASN A 595 -9.29 -9.82 -15.14
C ASN A 595 -8.59 -10.60 -16.26
N ASN A 596 -7.65 -9.96 -16.93
CA ASN A 596 -6.92 -10.53 -18.07
C ASN A 596 -6.00 -11.72 -17.69
N ASN A 597 -5.73 -11.90 -16.38
CA ASN A 597 -4.95 -13.02 -15.86
C ASN A 597 -5.84 -14.17 -15.36
N ALA A 598 -7.16 -14.03 -15.40
CA ALA A 598 -8.05 -15.08 -14.98
C ALA A 598 -8.07 -16.24 -16.00
N LEU A 599 -7.92 -17.46 -15.50
CA LEU A 599 -8.03 -18.66 -16.31
C LEU A 599 -9.45 -19.25 -16.18
N VAL A 600 -10.17 -19.30 -17.26
CA VAL A 600 -11.54 -19.80 -17.30
C VAL A 600 -11.59 -21.08 -18.13
N THR A 601 -12.17 -22.13 -17.55
CA THR A 601 -12.48 -23.36 -18.28
C THR A 601 -13.94 -23.71 -18.05
N VAL A 602 -14.72 -23.77 -19.11
CA VAL A 602 -16.12 -24.21 -19.05
C VAL A 602 -16.25 -25.63 -19.64
N LYS A 603 -16.99 -26.47 -18.92
CA LYS A 603 -17.30 -27.82 -19.37
C LYS A 603 -18.82 -28.00 -19.49
N ASP A 604 -19.25 -28.70 -20.52
CA ASP A 604 -20.64 -29.11 -20.66
C ASP A 604 -21.05 -30.17 -19.62
N SER A 605 -22.33 -30.54 -19.60
CA SER A 605 -22.86 -31.53 -18.66
C SER A 605 -22.25 -32.94 -18.81
N SER A 606 -21.56 -33.21 -19.93
CA SER A 606 -20.83 -34.46 -20.16
C SER A 606 -19.37 -34.39 -19.63
N GLY A 607 -18.89 -33.19 -19.19
CA GLY A 607 -17.53 -32.95 -18.74
C GLY A 607 -16.57 -32.57 -19.86
N LYS A 608 -17.03 -32.36 -21.08
CA LYS A 608 -16.20 -31.91 -22.22
C LYS A 608 -15.97 -30.40 -22.13
N THR A 609 -14.73 -29.96 -22.27
CA THR A 609 -14.39 -28.53 -22.34
C THR A 609 -14.95 -27.90 -23.60
N ILE A 610 -15.60 -26.75 -23.42
CA ILE A 610 -16.22 -25.97 -24.50
C ILE A 610 -15.83 -24.51 -24.40
N THR A 611 -15.76 -23.82 -25.51
CA THR A 611 -15.47 -22.38 -25.63
C THR A 611 -16.60 -21.61 -26.29
N GLN A 612 -17.62 -22.30 -26.77
CA GLN A 612 -18.76 -21.73 -27.45
C GLN A 612 -20.05 -22.50 -27.06
N GLY A 613 -21.19 -21.93 -27.36
CA GLY A 613 -22.51 -22.50 -27.04
C GLY A 613 -23.25 -21.70 -26.01
N VAL A 614 -24.50 -22.07 -25.75
CA VAL A 614 -25.34 -21.40 -24.74
C VAL A 614 -25.10 -22.00 -23.37
N ILE A 615 -24.97 -21.15 -22.36
CA ILE A 615 -24.86 -21.56 -20.94
C ILE A 615 -26.15 -22.29 -20.56
N SER A 616 -26.00 -23.46 -19.92
CA SER A 616 -27.15 -24.28 -19.51
C SER A 616 -26.94 -24.90 -18.13
N THR A 617 -28.04 -25.29 -17.50
CA THR A 617 -28.03 -25.93 -16.18
C THR A 617 -27.23 -27.24 -16.20
N GLY A 618 -26.31 -27.37 -15.22
CA GLY A 618 -25.46 -28.54 -15.07
C GLY A 618 -24.11 -28.44 -15.78
N MET A 619 -23.87 -27.41 -16.58
CA MET A 619 -22.49 -27.06 -16.99
C MET A 619 -21.65 -26.64 -15.81
N THR A 620 -20.33 -26.78 -15.92
CA THR A 620 -19.39 -26.40 -14.85
C THR A 620 -18.35 -25.40 -15.35
N MET A 621 -17.92 -24.54 -14.46
CA MET A 621 -16.82 -23.60 -14.70
C MET A 621 -15.73 -23.75 -13.66
N SER A 622 -14.49 -23.83 -14.11
CA SER A 622 -13.32 -23.60 -13.28
C SER A 622 -12.80 -22.20 -13.56
N LEU A 623 -12.74 -21.37 -12.54
CA LEU A 623 -12.23 -20.01 -12.62
C LEU A 623 -11.04 -19.89 -11.67
N THR A 624 -9.86 -19.60 -12.22
CA THR A 624 -8.66 -19.31 -11.44
C THR A 624 -8.38 -17.82 -11.54
N ALA A 625 -8.38 -17.15 -10.39
CA ALA A 625 -8.03 -15.74 -10.27
C ALA A 625 -7.09 -15.56 -9.07
N ASN A 626 -6.05 -14.76 -9.22
CA ASN A 626 -5.02 -14.55 -8.20
C ASN A 626 -4.38 -15.87 -7.69
N GLY A 627 -4.21 -16.85 -8.57
CA GLY A 627 -3.66 -18.17 -8.24
C GLY A 627 -4.62 -19.11 -7.50
N ILE A 628 -5.82 -18.66 -7.15
CA ILE A 628 -6.84 -19.45 -6.46
C ILE A 628 -7.85 -20.00 -7.48
N GLN A 629 -7.96 -21.32 -7.54
CA GLN A 629 -8.94 -21.98 -8.39
C GLN A 629 -10.24 -22.25 -7.63
N SER A 630 -11.35 -21.81 -8.22
CA SER A 630 -12.70 -22.07 -7.73
C SER A 630 -13.49 -22.84 -8.79
N GLN A 631 -14.39 -23.74 -8.35
CA GLN A 631 -15.25 -24.50 -9.24
C GLN A 631 -16.72 -24.19 -8.96
N TYR A 632 -17.48 -24.08 -10.04
CA TYR A 632 -18.89 -23.69 -9.98
C TYR A 632 -19.73 -24.53 -10.93
N THR A 633 -21.00 -24.72 -10.57
CA THR A 633 -22.01 -25.36 -11.44
C THR A 633 -23.07 -24.32 -11.85
N PHE A 634 -23.37 -24.22 -13.12
CA PHE A 634 -24.36 -23.27 -13.63
C PHE A 634 -25.79 -23.74 -13.38
N VAL A 635 -26.62 -22.80 -13.00
CA VAL A 635 -28.07 -23.02 -12.83
C VAL A 635 -28.83 -21.88 -13.50
N ILE A 636 -29.68 -22.22 -14.42
CA ILE A 636 -30.67 -21.34 -15.06
C ILE A 636 -32.03 -21.75 -14.56
N ARG A 637 -32.72 -20.89 -13.83
CA ARG A 637 -34.05 -21.21 -13.32
C ARG A 637 -35.04 -21.43 -14.46
N GLY A 638 -35.71 -22.57 -14.42
CA GLY A 638 -36.63 -23.00 -15.48
C GLY A 638 -36.00 -23.87 -16.58
N ASP A 639 -34.66 -23.91 -16.71
CA ASP A 639 -33.95 -24.85 -17.59
C ASP A 639 -33.63 -26.13 -16.82
N ILE A 640 -34.66 -26.99 -16.71
CA ILE A 640 -34.60 -28.23 -15.91
C ILE A 640 -33.96 -29.37 -16.70
N ASN A 641 -34.09 -29.35 -18.03
CA ASN A 641 -33.49 -30.35 -18.89
C ASN A 641 -32.00 -30.10 -19.18
N GLY A 642 -31.50 -28.84 -18.97
CA GLY A 642 -30.11 -28.44 -19.16
C GLY A 642 -29.75 -28.17 -20.61
N ASP A 643 -30.71 -27.67 -21.42
CA ASP A 643 -30.47 -27.32 -22.84
C ASP A 643 -30.26 -25.80 -23.06
N GLY A 644 -30.30 -24.99 -21.99
CA GLY A 644 -30.12 -23.55 -22.01
C GLY A 644 -31.36 -22.77 -22.44
N LYS A 645 -32.52 -23.39 -22.45
CA LYS A 645 -33.81 -22.79 -22.79
C LYS A 645 -34.86 -23.15 -21.75
N ILE A 646 -35.94 -22.38 -21.70
CA ILE A 646 -37.14 -22.76 -20.95
C ILE A 646 -38.18 -23.17 -21.98
N SER A 647 -38.53 -24.43 -21.98
CA SER A 647 -39.34 -25.05 -23.02
C SER A 647 -40.41 -26.01 -22.45
N ALA A 648 -41.23 -26.57 -23.32
CA ALA A 648 -42.20 -27.60 -22.93
C ALA A 648 -41.52 -28.86 -22.36
N LEU A 649 -40.25 -29.12 -22.71
CA LEU A 649 -39.49 -30.25 -22.17
C LEU A 649 -39.23 -30.10 -20.69
N ASP A 650 -38.93 -28.87 -20.24
CA ASP A 650 -38.74 -28.55 -18.83
C ASP A 650 -40.01 -28.69 -18.03
N TYR A 651 -41.11 -28.21 -18.59
CA TYR A 651 -42.43 -28.39 -18.01
C TYR A 651 -42.77 -29.86 -17.81
N VAL A 652 -42.52 -30.72 -18.82
CA VAL A 652 -42.71 -32.16 -18.71
C VAL A 652 -41.77 -32.78 -17.68
N LYS A 653 -40.53 -32.31 -17.62
CA LYS A 653 -39.53 -32.86 -16.71
C LYS A 653 -39.86 -32.57 -15.24
N VAL A 654 -40.29 -31.34 -14.90
CA VAL A 654 -40.71 -31.01 -13.54
C VAL A 654 -42.00 -31.74 -13.15
N ARG A 655 -42.96 -31.90 -14.10
CA ARG A 655 -44.15 -32.70 -13.86
C ARG A 655 -43.80 -34.16 -13.52
N ASN A 656 -42.96 -34.80 -14.34
CA ASN A 656 -42.53 -36.17 -14.10
C ASN A 656 -41.82 -36.36 -12.77
N PHE A 657 -41.06 -35.34 -12.30
CA PHE A 657 -40.43 -35.34 -10.97
C PHE A 657 -41.51 -35.30 -9.88
N LEU A 658 -42.49 -34.43 -9.97
CA LEU A 658 -43.58 -34.33 -9.00
C LEU A 658 -44.43 -35.61 -8.96
N ASP A 659 -44.61 -36.25 -10.13
CA ASP A 659 -45.28 -37.55 -10.27
C ASP A 659 -44.38 -38.73 -9.82
N LYS A 660 -43.15 -38.48 -9.34
CA LYS A 660 -42.16 -39.50 -8.95
C LYS A 660 -41.73 -40.44 -10.07
N LYS A 661 -41.82 -39.98 -11.33
CA LYS A 661 -41.49 -40.77 -12.55
C LYS A 661 -40.02 -40.58 -12.98
N ASN A 662 -39.34 -39.55 -12.46
CA ASN A 662 -37.92 -39.30 -12.67
C ASN A 662 -37.27 -38.70 -11.42
N THR A 663 -35.92 -38.59 -11.44
CA THR A 663 -35.13 -37.88 -10.44
C THR A 663 -34.47 -36.68 -11.12
N LEU A 664 -34.15 -35.67 -10.30
CA LEU A 664 -33.37 -34.49 -10.72
C LEU A 664 -31.97 -34.52 -10.10
N THR A 665 -30.96 -34.10 -10.85
CA THR A 665 -29.64 -33.82 -10.29
C THR A 665 -29.72 -32.63 -9.33
N PRO A 666 -28.74 -32.38 -8.46
CA PRO A 666 -28.75 -31.20 -7.58
C PRO A 666 -28.88 -29.87 -8.35
N ALA A 667 -28.23 -29.71 -9.52
CA ALA A 667 -28.36 -28.54 -10.37
C ALA A 667 -29.74 -28.39 -10.96
N GLN A 668 -30.32 -29.50 -11.48
CA GLN A 668 -31.65 -29.53 -12.02
C GLN A 668 -32.73 -29.25 -10.97
N ASN A 669 -32.50 -29.71 -9.72
CA ASN A 669 -33.40 -29.44 -8.61
C ASN A 669 -33.43 -27.93 -8.30
N ARG A 670 -32.23 -27.27 -8.24
CA ARG A 670 -32.15 -25.82 -8.10
C ARG A 670 -32.77 -25.07 -9.28
N ALA A 671 -32.61 -25.55 -10.50
CA ALA A 671 -33.28 -24.97 -11.70
C ALA A 671 -34.81 -25.13 -11.70
N ALA A 672 -35.30 -26.22 -11.09
CA ALA A 672 -36.72 -26.49 -10.95
C ALA A 672 -37.41 -25.67 -9.84
N ASP A 673 -36.66 -25.22 -8.85
CA ASP A 673 -37.11 -24.27 -7.82
C ASP A 673 -37.14 -22.84 -8.38
N THR A 674 -38.21 -22.54 -9.09
CA THR A 674 -38.39 -21.30 -9.85
C THR A 674 -38.86 -20.13 -9.00
N ASN A 675 -39.30 -20.38 -7.75
CA ASN A 675 -39.66 -19.36 -6.77
C ASN A 675 -38.61 -19.13 -5.70
N ASN A 676 -37.52 -19.93 -5.69
CA ASN A 676 -36.42 -19.86 -4.75
C ASN A 676 -36.82 -20.05 -3.28
N ASP A 677 -37.79 -20.98 -3.05
CA ASP A 677 -38.23 -21.34 -1.69
C ASP A 677 -37.51 -22.60 -1.14
N ASN A 678 -36.51 -23.09 -1.87
CA ASN A 678 -35.71 -24.29 -1.60
C ASN A 678 -36.53 -25.61 -1.70
N LYS A 679 -37.66 -25.61 -2.43
CA LYS A 679 -38.48 -26.79 -2.66
C LYS A 679 -38.95 -26.81 -4.10
N VAL A 680 -38.99 -28.00 -4.69
CA VAL A 680 -39.66 -28.20 -6.00
C VAL A 680 -41.07 -28.67 -5.74
N SER A 681 -42.06 -27.90 -6.14
CA SER A 681 -43.45 -28.08 -5.80
C SER A 681 -44.37 -27.82 -7.00
N ALA A 682 -45.70 -27.97 -6.84
CA ALA A 682 -46.67 -27.59 -7.83
C ALA A 682 -46.66 -26.09 -8.18
N VAL A 683 -46.17 -25.24 -7.27
CA VAL A 683 -46.03 -23.80 -7.52
C VAL A 683 -45.00 -23.55 -8.62
N ASP A 684 -43.86 -24.24 -8.58
CA ASP A 684 -42.81 -24.14 -9.57
C ASP A 684 -43.29 -24.64 -10.95
N TYR A 685 -43.97 -25.77 -10.95
CA TYR A 685 -44.60 -26.31 -12.16
C TYR A 685 -45.55 -25.30 -12.82
N VAL A 686 -46.37 -24.59 -12.00
CA VAL A 686 -47.29 -23.55 -12.52
C VAL A 686 -46.47 -22.33 -13.00
N LYS A 687 -45.38 -21.96 -12.35
CA LYS A 687 -44.50 -20.86 -12.81
C LYS A 687 -43.87 -21.16 -14.17
N VAL A 688 -43.35 -22.39 -14.39
CA VAL A 688 -42.80 -22.78 -15.68
C VAL A 688 -43.92 -22.71 -16.76
N ARG A 689 -45.13 -23.19 -16.48
CA ARG A 689 -46.27 -23.06 -17.38
C ARG A 689 -46.61 -21.62 -17.72
N ASN A 690 -46.71 -20.75 -16.69
CA ASN A 690 -47.03 -19.35 -16.88
C ASN A 690 -45.95 -18.61 -17.69
N HIS A 691 -44.70 -19.00 -17.55
CA HIS A 691 -43.61 -18.49 -18.36
C HIS A 691 -43.79 -18.88 -19.84
N LEU A 692 -44.08 -20.14 -20.10
CA LEU A 692 -44.36 -20.65 -21.46
C LEU A 692 -45.57 -19.98 -22.10
N ASP A 693 -46.65 -19.78 -21.32
CA ASP A 693 -47.86 -19.08 -21.73
C ASP A 693 -47.66 -17.54 -21.83
N LYS A 694 -46.46 -17.01 -21.58
CA LYS A 694 -46.10 -15.56 -21.53
C LYS A 694 -46.95 -14.76 -20.53
N LYS A 695 -47.47 -15.39 -19.47
CA LYS A 695 -48.22 -14.76 -18.39
C LYS A 695 -47.34 -14.17 -17.32
N SER A 696 -46.17 -14.71 -17.14
CA SER A 696 -45.12 -14.19 -16.25
C SER A 696 -43.75 -14.66 -16.70
N THR A 697 -42.69 -13.95 -16.28
CA THR A 697 -41.30 -14.38 -16.50
C THR A 697 -40.72 -15.04 -15.25
N ILE A 698 -39.89 -16.04 -15.45
CA ILE A 698 -39.06 -16.60 -14.37
C ILE A 698 -37.82 -15.69 -14.19
N THR A 699 -37.61 -15.13 -13.00
CA THR A 699 -36.45 -14.31 -12.67
C THR A 699 -35.25 -15.21 -12.41
N GLN A 700 -34.12 -14.85 -13.00
CA GLN A 700 -32.86 -15.58 -12.87
C GLN A 700 -32.12 -15.22 -11.59
#